data_4a16d8e3127b450918d43d9f80ad7257
#
_entry.id   4a16d8e3127b450918d43d9f80ad7257
#
_cell.length_a   1.000
_cell.length_b   1.000
_cell.length_c   1.000
_cell.angle_alpha   90.00
_cell.angle_beta   90.00
_cell.angle_gamma   90.00
#
_symmetry.space_group_name_H-M   'P 1'
#
loop_
_entity.id
_entity.type
_entity.pdbx_description
1 polymer ?
#
loop_
_entity_poly.entity_id
_entity_poly.type
_entity_poly.pdbx_seq_one_letter_code
_entity_poly.pdbx_strand_id
1 'polypeptide(L)'
;VRDPAQVAAVVATALGIRNMPSVAAADALAHALAGRQLLLVLDNCEHVIGAAAELCGRLLLGADDVRVLATSREPLRIAGEARYRLAPLTLADPEDLDAAKECEAVTLFADRARQADRGFALDETTGPIVAQLVTRLDGMPLAIELAAARADALGVAQLLDRIDDRFGLLADGDRLADERQRSLAAAVKWSYQLLDDAERRVFRAVSAFPGPFTLEGAEAVAGPDARKAVLRLVDCSLLVPPRVEPDGRSRYLMLETLRAYGAGLLAEAGEEGAVTAALAAYALKVAEEAALGLQTRTGEVAGLRHLDAEEVTLRHALAWAMERDPRMALRLALTQGPWWQLRGRLTAAAPLLAVAADCAQAGSEEWCAARMLLGQAADQAADPAGALRHFTVVRDTLEDTRQPVSPVRSLLLALCLSGLSGTLLYLGRGADAADEGRRSLALARETGLPGVEAVALASLSAAVWSEGDRDGALRLVHQAQQTPGEIPGALDRSLGVLVTMLLTEAGDLTAAEQAGTAGLARCREVGDVVDLCFQLRNMAVLDLRAGRVQQAAAHLHEQLVIAVRAGLRAGVLTGLDGCGYLCAATGREAEAVTVWAAMSALADPFPLPFESRYPGNRDEILRNAAALIGPDGARAAEERGTAMSLTTATEYALMLAASHAAPPGAGGAALATPDGPAATPTGLDKLSPRERELVTLVAQGRTDAQIAAQLYISVRTVSSHLDRIRDKTGCRRRADLTRLALSAGLV
;
A
#
# COMPACT_ATOMS: atom_id res chain seq x y z
N VAL A 1 6.42 -3.98 -13.91
CA VAL A 1 6.06 -2.60 -14.31
C VAL A 1 6.54 -2.37 -15.73
N ARG A 2 5.63 -2.02 -16.65
CA ARG A 2 6.01 -1.71 -18.06
C ARG A 2 6.00 -0.21 -18.35
N ASP A 3 5.26 0.55 -17.54
CA ASP A 3 5.17 2.00 -17.65
C ASP A 3 6.25 2.65 -16.78
N PRO A 4 7.22 3.36 -17.36
CA PRO A 4 8.27 4.06 -16.64
C PRO A 4 7.75 5.03 -15.56
N ALA A 5 6.60 5.67 -15.82
CA ALA A 5 6.00 6.62 -14.88
C ALA A 5 5.49 5.96 -13.58
N GLN A 6 5.27 4.66 -13.59
CA GLN A 6 4.76 3.91 -12.43
C GLN A 6 5.85 3.31 -11.53
N VAL A 7 7.11 3.32 -11.94
CA VAL A 7 8.20 2.65 -11.19
C VAL A 7 8.28 3.15 -9.75
N ALA A 8 8.33 4.45 -9.55
CA ALA A 8 8.40 5.03 -8.20
C ALA A 8 7.14 4.73 -7.37
N ALA A 9 5.96 4.72 -7.98
CA ALA A 9 4.71 4.41 -7.31
C ALA A 9 4.61 2.94 -6.87
N VAL A 10 5.10 2.01 -7.71
CA VAL A 10 5.14 0.59 -7.37
C VAL A 10 6.13 0.31 -6.25
N VAL A 11 7.31 0.93 -6.29
CA VAL A 11 8.30 0.84 -5.21
C VAL A 11 7.72 1.42 -3.91
N ALA A 12 7.05 2.58 -3.98
CA ALA A 12 6.36 3.16 -2.83
C ALA A 12 5.32 2.19 -2.24
N THR A 13 4.53 1.57 -3.11
CA THR A 13 3.50 0.59 -2.70
C THR A 13 4.14 -0.63 -2.03
N ALA A 14 5.21 -1.19 -2.60
CA ALA A 14 5.93 -2.34 -2.04
C ALA A 14 6.55 -2.03 -0.67
N LEU A 15 6.97 -0.78 -0.46
CA LEU A 15 7.51 -0.30 0.82
C LEU A 15 6.41 0.14 1.81
N GLY A 16 5.13 0.02 1.43
CA GLY A 16 3.99 0.45 2.23
C GLY A 16 3.84 1.97 2.32
N ILE A 17 4.49 2.72 1.42
CA ILE A 17 4.39 4.18 1.31
C ILE A 17 3.30 4.48 0.29
N ARG A 18 2.19 5.07 0.73
CA ARG A 18 1.01 5.35 -0.10
C ARG A 18 0.84 6.84 -0.32
N ASN A 19 0.15 7.21 -1.41
CA ASN A 19 -0.18 8.60 -1.78
C ASN A 19 1.02 9.51 -2.07
N MET A 20 1.72 9.21 -3.16
CA MET A 20 2.75 10.11 -3.68
C MET A 20 2.27 10.80 -4.95
N PRO A 21 2.42 12.14 -5.07
CA PRO A 21 2.18 12.84 -6.33
C PRO A 21 3.12 12.31 -7.41
N SER A 22 2.60 12.00 -8.59
CA SER A 22 3.37 11.39 -9.69
C SER A 22 4.59 12.19 -10.15
N VAL A 23 4.58 13.50 -9.99
CA VAL A 23 5.64 14.42 -10.47
C VAL A 23 6.86 14.50 -9.53
N ALA A 24 6.74 14.09 -8.25
CA ALA A 24 7.81 14.14 -7.26
C ALA A 24 8.00 12.80 -6.52
N ALA A 25 7.50 11.71 -7.07
CA ALA A 25 7.44 10.42 -6.40
C ALA A 25 8.82 9.89 -5.97
N ALA A 26 9.85 10.06 -6.78
CA ALA A 26 11.20 9.59 -6.46
C ALA A 26 11.85 10.39 -5.33
N ASP A 27 11.68 11.71 -5.29
CA ASP A 27 12.23 12.56 -4.23
C ASP A 27 11.49 12.35 -2.91
N ALA A 28 10.16 12.19 -2.97
CA ALA A 28 9.35 11.89 -1.80
C ALA A 28 9.67 10.48 -1.24
N LEU A 29 9.97 9.51 -2.12
CA LEU A 29 10.44 8.18 -1.73
C LEU A 29 11.81 8.25 -1.06
N ALA A 30 12.76 9.00 -1.63
CA ALA A 30 14.08 9.21 -1.04
C ALA A 30 13.95 9.85 0.36
N HIS A 31 13.05 10.83 0.50
CA HIS A 31 12.79 11.47 1.78
C HIS A 31 12.13 10.52 2.80
N ALA A 32 11.15 9.72 2.36
CA ALA A 32 10.47 8.73 3.22
C ALA A 32 11.40 7.58 3.68
N LEU A 33 12.45 7.31 2.90
CA LEU A 33 13.44 6.28 3.21
C LEU A 33 14.70 6.85 3.88
N ALA A 34 14.82 8.16 4.00
CA ALA A 34 15.92 8.80 4.69
C ALA A 34 16.02 8.25 6.11
N GLY A 35 17.19 7.70 6.44
CA GLY A 35 17.45 7.11 7.75
C GLY A 35 16.87 5.72 7.99
N ARG A 36 16.34 5.03 6.98
CA ARG A 36 15.98 3.63 7.09
C ARG A 36 17.09 2.74 6.54
N GLN A 37 17.48 1.74 7.32
CA GLN A 37 18.38 0.70 6.85
C GLN A 37 17.56 -0.38 6.12
N LEU A 38 17.68 -0.44 4.79
CA LEU A 38 16.98 -1.43 3.98
C LEU A 38 17.77 -1.81 2.72
N LEU A 39 17.51 -3.01 2.24
CA LEU A 39 17.90 -3.47 0.91
C LEU A 39 16.66 -3.45 0.01
N LEU A 40 16.70 -2.59 -1.01
CA LEU A 40 15.68 -2.55 -2.06
C LEU A 40 16.11 -3.47 -3.20
N VAL A 41 15.31 -4.49 -3.48
CA VAL A 41 15.53 -5.38 -4.62
C VAL A 41 14.61 -4.95 -5.77
N LEU A 42 15.20 -4.56 -6.89
CA LEU A 42 14.50 -4.23 -8.14
C LEU A 42 14.80 -5.32 -9.17
N ASP A 43 13.79 -6.08 -9.51
CA ASP A 43 13.93 -7.19 -10.43
C ASP A 43 13.47 -6.78 -11.85
N ASN A 44 14.21 -7.26 -12.87
CA ASN A 44 13.86 -7.11 -14.30
C ASN A 44 13.77 -5.65 -14.77
N CYS A 45 14.81 -4.85 -14.45
CA CYS A 45 14.82 -3.40 -14.71
C CYS A 45 14.96 -3.01 -16.18
N GLU A 46 15.35 -3.93 -17.10
CA GLU A 46 15.58 -3.64 -18.52
C GLU A 46 14.38 -3.02 -19.23
N HIS A 47 13.15 -3.33 -18.81
CA HIS A 47 11.94 -2.78 -19.41
C HIS A 47 11.65 -1.33 -19.05
N VAL A 48 12.27 -0.85 -17.97
CA VAL A 48 12.08 0.51 -17.41
C VAL A 48 13.40 1.12 -16.97
N ILE A 49 14.48 0.80 -17.68
CA ILE A 49 15.87 1.10 -17.29
C ILE A 49 16.10 2.57 -16.91
N GLY A 50 15.56 3.50 -17.70
CA GLY A 50 15.70 4.94 -17.44
C GLY A 50 15.02 5.37 -16.14
N ALA A 51 13.80 4.91 -15.89
CA ALA A 51 13.06 5.23 -14.67
C ALA A 51 13.65 4.54 -13.43
N ALA A 52 14.14 3.30 -13.59
CA ALA A 52 14.85 2.59 -12.53
C ALA A 52 16.16 3.30 -12.17
N ALA A 53 16.92 3.73 -13.18
CA ALA A 53 18.17 4.48 -12.99
C ALA A 53 17.94 5.83 -12.30
N GLU A 54 16.91 6.58 -12.71
CA GLU A 54 16.53 7.85 -12.09
C GLU A 54 16.12 7.64 -10.62
N LEU A 55 15.24 6.66 -10.36
CA LEU A 55 14.81 6.33 -9.01
C LEU A 55 16.00 5.94 -8.12
N CYS A 56 16.84 4.99 -8.56
CA CYS A 56 18.02 4.57 -7.80
C CYS A 56 18.97 5.73 -7.53
N GLY A 57 19.23 6.57 -8.55
CA GLY A 57 20.10 7.74 -8.38
C GLY A 57 19.58 8.71 -7.31
N ARG A 58 18.29 8.99 -7.28
CA ARG A 58 17.65 9.85 -6.27
C ARG A 58 17.62 9.22 -4.89
N LEU A 59 17.32 7.92 -4.79
CA LEU A 59 17.32 7.19 -3.51
C LEU A 59 18.70 7.19 -2.87
N LEU A 60 19.75 6.89 -3.65
CA LEU A 60 21.13 6.82 -3.16
C LEU A 60 21.70 8.19 -2.78
N LEU A 61 21.17 9.28 -3.36
CA LEU A 61 21.53 10.65 -2.97
C LEU A 61 20.79 11.14 -1.72
N GLY A 62 19.59 10.61 -1.45
CA GLY A 62 18.73 11.08 -0.36
C GLY A 62 18.66 10.17 0.85
N ALA A 63 19.21 8.94 0.79
CA ALA A 63 19.05 7.92 1.83
C ALA A 63 20.34 7.07 1.97
N ASP A 64 21.25 7.49 2.85
CA ASP A 64 22.60 6.92 3.01
C ASP A 64 22.61 5.42 3.43
N ASP A 65 21.59 4.96 4.15
CA ASP A 65 21.49 3.59 4.67
C ASP A 65 20.67 2.66 3.76
N VAL A 66 20.21 3.16 2.61
CA VAL A 66 19.54 2.35 1.59
C VAL A 66 20.58 1.70 0.67
N ARG A 67 20.41 0.40 0.45
CA ARG A 67 21.16 -0.35 -0.57
C ARG A 67 20.17 -0.82 -1.62
N VAL A 68 20.61 -0.79 -2.88
CA VAL A 68 19.81 -1.25 -4.01
C VAL A 68 20.51 -2.43 -4.66
N LEU A 69 19.77 -3.52 -4.84
CA LEU A 69 20.16 -4.66 -5.67
C LEU A 69 19.23 -4.68 -6.87
N ALA A 70 19.74 -4.35 -8.05
CA ALA A 70 18.96 -4.38 -9.28
C ALA A 70 19.40 -5.56 -10.16
N THR A 71 18.42 -6.34 -10.67
CA THR A 71 18.66 -7.28 -11.75
C THR A 71 18.26 -6.62 -13.06
N SER A 72 19.11 -6.73 -14.07
CA SER A 72 18.87 -6.16 -15.40
C SER A 72 19.81 -6.78 -16.41
N ARG A 73 19.41 -6.82 -17.67
CA ARG A 73 20.28 -7.21 -18.80
C ARG A 73 21.24 -6.08 -19.18
N GLU A 74 20.90 -4.85 -18.85
CA GLU A 74 21.70 -3.66 -19.10
C GLU A 74 22.05 -2.96 -17.79
N PRO A 75 23.23 -2.32 -17.70
CA PRO A 75 23.59 -1.54 -16.53
C PRO A 75 22.70 -0.31 -16.40
N LEU A 76 22.39 0.10 -15.16
CA LEU A 76 21.65 1.32 -14.86
C LEU A 76 22.44 2.60 -15.22
N ARG A 77 23.76 2.51 -15.28
CA ARG A 77 24.69 3.62 -15.60
C ARG A 77 24.57 4.82 -14.65
N ILE A 78 24.40 4.53 -13.38
CA ILE A 78 24.33 5.55 -12.31
C ILE A 78 25.65 5.63 -11.55
N ALA A 79 25.89 6.77 -10.89
CA ALA A 79 27.08 6.95 -10.05
C ALA A 79 27.07 5.97 -8.87
N GLY A 80 28.19 5.32 -8.62
CA GLY A 80 28.34 4.34 -7.53
C GLY A 80 27.79 2.94 -7.86
N GLU A 81 27.37 2.68 -9.10
CA GLU A 81 26.95 1.34 -9.54
C GLU A 81 28.11 0.35 -9.49
N ALA A 82 27.97 -0.69 -8.69
CA ALA A 82 28.83 -1.87 -8.73
C ALA A 82 28.18 -2.96 -9.57
N ARG A 83 28.84 -3.41 -10.62
CA ARG A 83 28.28 -4.40 -11.55
C ARG A 83 28.75 -5.80 -11.19
N TYR A 84 27.82 -6.66 -10.88
CA TYR A 84 28.07 -8.08 -10.71
C TYR A 84 27.52 -8.84 -11.93
N ARG A 85 28.41 -9.37 -12.77
CA ARG A 85 27.99 -10.22 -13.89
C ARG A 85 27.69 -11.61 -13.38
N LEU A 86 26.42 -11.99 -13.43
CA LEU A 86 26.02 -13.36 -13.16
C LEU A 86 26.48 -14.25 -14.32
N ALA A 87 27.41 -15.14 -14.03
CA ALA A 87 27.86 -16.14 -15.01
C ALA A 87 26.78 -17.24 -15.15
N PRO A 88 26.72 -17.95 -16.30
CA PRO A 88 26.01 -19.21 -16.39
C PRO A 88 26.54 -20.20 -15.37
N LEU A 89 25.80 -21.29 -15.16
CA LEU A 89 26.27 -22.39 -14.32
C LEU A 89 27.57 -22.98 -14.88
N THR A 90 28.42 -23.46 -14.00
CA THR A 90 29.69 -24.09 -14.37
C THR A 90 29.44 -25.31 -15.26
N LEU A 91 30.27 -25.45 -16.28
CA LEU A 91 30.27 -26.56 -17.24
C LEU A 91 31.43 -27.49 -16.94
N ALA A 92 31.22 -28.80 -17.08
CA ALA A 92 32.28 -29.81 -16.96
C ALA A 92 32.80 -30.21 -18.35
N ASP A 93 34.05 -30.68 -18.40
CA ASP A 93 34.55 -31.38 -19.56
C ASP A 93 33.74 -32.70 -19.76
N PRO A 94 33.12 -32.90 -20.92
CA PRO A 94 32.34 -34.09 -21.20
C PRO A 94 33.14 -35.43 -21.07
N GLU A 95 34.47 -35.38 -21.11
CA GLU A 95 35.36 -36.54 -21.00
C GLU A 95 35.73 -36.86 -19.53
N ASP A 96 35.46 -35.94 -18.56
CA ASP A 96 35.72 -36.15 -17.14
C ASP A 96 34.41 -36.38 -16.37
N LEU A 97 34.10 -37.66 -16.17
CA LEU A 97 32.86 -38.09 -15.48
C LEU A 97 32.78 -37.70 -14.01
N ASP A 98 33.89 -37.60 -13.32
CA ASP A 98 33.87 -37.24 -11.89
C ASP A 98 33.72 -35.72 -11.73
N ALA A 99 34.39 -34.94 -12.56
CA ALA A 99 34.15 -33.50 -12.66
C ALA A 99 32.71 -33.18 -13.14
N ALA A 100 32.14 -34.00 -14.04
CA ALA A 100 30.79 -33.83 -14.52
C ALA A 100 29.74 -33.98 -13.39
N LYS A 101 29.92 -34.88 -12.44
CA LYS A 101 28.99 -35.12 -11.30
C LYS A 101 28.99 -33.95 -10.30
N GLU A 102 30.09 -33.21 -10.17
CA GLU A 102 30.21 -32.05 -9.30
C GLU A 102 29.82 -30.71 -10.00
N CYS A 103 29.57 -30.77 -11.30
CA CYS A 103 29.24 -29.60 -12.11
C CYS A 103 27.81 -29.10 -11.83
N GLU A 104 27.64 -27.79 -11.58
CA GLU A 104 26.36 -27.17 -11.25
C GLU A 104 25.30 -27.40 -12.34
N ALA A 105 25.68 -27.26 -13.60
CA ALA A 105 24.76 -27.44 -14.73
C ALA A 105 24.27 -28.88 -14.87
N VAL A 106 25.17 -29.86 -14.69
CA VAL A 106 24.83 -31.29 -14.71
C VAL A 106 23.98 -31.69 -13.51
N THR A 107 24.32 -31.17 -12.33
CA THR A 107 23.55 -31.39 -11.11
C THR A 107 22.12 -30.86 -11.26
N LEU A 108 21.95 -29.65 -11.79
CA LEU A 108 20.63 -29.07 -12.07
C LEU A 108 19.83 -29.94 -13.03
N PHE A 109 20.45 -30.38 -14.14
CA PHE A 109 19.80 -31.25 -15.11
C PHE A 109 19.33 -32.55 -14.46
N ALA A 110 20.23 -33.22 -13.72
CA ALA A 110 19.94 -34.49 -13.06
C ALA A 110 18.81 -34.34 -12.02
N ASP A 111 18.80 -33.28 -11.24
CA ASP A 111 17.75 -33.03 -10.25
C ASP A 111 16.39 -32.80 -10.91
N ARG A 112 16.33 -32.05 -12.00
CA ARG A 112 15.10 -31.83 -12.77
C ARG A 112 14.63 -33.07 -13.52
N ALA A 113 15.57 -33.82 -14.12
CA ALA A 113 15.25 -35.08 -14.77
C ALA A 113 14.68 -36.15 -13.79
N ARG A 114 15.21 -36.21 -12.57
CA ARG A 114 14.65 -37.08 -11.50
C ARG A 114 13.27 -36.63 -11.02
N GLN A 115 12.94 -35.34 -11.12
CA GLN A 115 11.58 -34.88 -10.81
C GLN A 115 10.57 -35.35 -11.86
N ALA A 116 10.99 -35.40 -13.15
CA ALA A 116 10.16 -35.88 -14.25
C ALA A 116 10.12 -37.43 -14.27
N ASP A 117 11.28 -38.08 -14.12
CA ASP A 117 11.43 -39.54 -14.06
C ASP A 117 12.25 -39.95 -12.83
N ARG A 118 11.60 -40.59 -11.84
CA ARG A 118 12.26 -41.08 -10.62
C ARG A 118 13.33 -42.15 -10.89
N GLY A 119 13.27 -42.81 -12.06
CA GLY A 119 14.24 -43.80 -12.49
C GLY A 119 15.50 -43.22 -13.11
N PHE A 120 15.53 -41.91 -13.36
CA PHE A 120 16.68 -41.24 -13.99
C PHE A 120 17.94 -41.33 -13.09
N ALA A 121 19.00 -41.91 -13.65
CA ALA A 121 20.30 -41.98 -13.01
C ALA A 121 21.38 -41.37 -13.90
N LEU A 122 22.29 -40.63 -13.25
CA LEU A 122 23.50 -40.16 -13.89
C LEU A 122 24.58 -41.22 -13.76
N ASP A 123 24.81 -41.97 -14.83
CA ASP A 123 25.74 -43.09 -14.87
C ASP A 123 26.83 -42.89 -15.98
N GLU A 124 27.65 -43.93 -16.22
CA GLU A 124 28.69 -43.87 -17.22
C GLU A 124 28.18 -43.70 -18.64
N THR A 125 26.91 -43.99 -18.93
CA THR A 125 26.29 -43.86 -20.22
C THR A 125 25.60 -42.48 -20.39
N THR A 126 24.86 -42.06 -19.36
CA THR A 126 24.06 -40.82 -19.39
C THR A 126 24.87 -39.58 -19.04
N GLY A 127 25.91 -39.72 -18.20
CA GLY A 127 26.71 -38.58 -17.72
C GLY A 127 27.40 -37.81 -18.83
N PRO A 128 28.15 -38.43 -19.75
CA PRO A 128 28.77 -37.72 -20.89
C PRO A 128 27.76 -37.01 -21.79
N ILE A 129 26.62 -37.66 -22.03
CA ILE A 129 25.57 -37.11 -22.88
C ILE A 129 24.95 -35.86 -22.22
N VAL A 130 24.68 -35.91 -20.91
CA VAL A 130 24.16 -34.80 -20.14
C VAL A 130 25.18 -33.66 -20.09
N ALA A 131 26.49 -33.95 -19.91
CA ALA A 131 27.54 -32.94 -19.93
C ALA A 131 27.61 -32.21 -21.28
N GLN A 132 27.53 -32.97 -22.41
CA GLN A 132 27.45 -32.38 -23.74
C GLN A 132 26.18 -31.53 -23.92
N LEU A 133 25.04 -32.03 -23.44
CA LEU A 133 23.75 -31.35 -23.54
C LEU A 133 23.74 -30.03 -22.79
N VAL A 134 24.22 -29.97 -21.51
CA VAL A 134 24.29 -28.72 -20.75
C VAL A 134 25.32 -27.75 -21.35
N THR A 135 26.38 -28.27 -21.98
CA THR A 135 27.35 -27.46 -22.73
C THR A 135 26.69 -26.80 -23.94
N ARG A 136 25.87 -27.54 -24.71
CA ARG A 136 25.09 -27.00 -25.83
C ARG A 136 24.06 -25.98 -25.42
N LEU A 137 23.63 -26.04 -24.17
CA LEU A 137 22.69 -25.07 -23.54
C LEU A 137 23.42 -23.91 -22.81
N ASP A 138 24.75 -23.78 -23.02
CA ASP A 138 25.62 -22.73 -22.49
C ASP A 138 25.52 -22.55 -20.94
N GLY A 139 25.17 -23.63 -20.21
CA GLY A 139 24.98 -23.57 -18.77
C GLY A 139 23.80 -22.69 -18.33
N MET A 140 22.88 -22.37 -19.22
CA MET A 140 21.73 -21.49 -18.91
C MET A 140 20.68 -22.25 -18.11
N PRO A 141 20.37 -21.88 -16.82
CA PRO A 141 19.51 -22.66 -15.93
C PRO A 141 18.15 -22.99 -16.55
N LEU A 142 17.44 -22.00 -17.08
CA LEU A 142 16.11 -22.22 -17.66
C LEU A 142 16.15 -23.15 -18.88
N ALA A 143 17.18 -23.04 -19.72
CA ALA A 143 17.34 -23.94 -20.88
C ALA A 143 17.60 -25.39 -20.44
N ILE A 144 18.39 -25.58 -19.38
CA ILE A 144 18.68 -26.88 -18.76
C ILE A 144 17.40 -27.47 -18.15
N GLU A 145 16.61 -26.69 -17.42
CA GLU A 145 15.33 -27.17 -16.83
C GLU A 145 14.31 -27.58 -17.90
N LEU A 146 14.19 -26.79 -18.97
CA LEU A 146 13.30 -27.11 -20.09
C LEU A 146 13.72 -28.40 -20.84
N ALA A 147 15.01 -28.62 -20.98
CA ALA A 147 15.53 -29.86 -21.57
C ALA A 147 15.36 -31.05 -20.63
N ALA A 148 15.68 -30.91 -19.35
CA ALA A 148 15.56 -31.96 -18.35
C ALA A 148 14.10 -32.45 -18.17
N ALA A 149 13.12 -31.54 -18.25
CA ALA A 149 11.69 -31.88 -18.18
C ALA A 149 11.21 -32.77 -19.34
N ARG A 150 12.03 -32.97 -20.38
CA ARG A 150 11.73 -33.84 -21.54
C ARG A 150 12.52 -35.15 -21.54
N ALA A 151 13.38 -35.35 -20.53
CA ALA A 151 14.28 -36.49 -20.48
C ALA A 151 13.52 -37.83 -20.35
N ASP A 152 12.38 -37.85 -19.68
CA ASP A 152 11.55 -39.04 -19.54
C ASP A 152 10.87 -39.45 -20.85
N ALA A 153 10.44 -38.51 -21.65
CA ALA A 153 9.70 -38.76 -22.89
C ALA A 153 10.60 -39.10 -24.09
N LEU A 154 11.81 -38.55 -24.14
CA LEU A 154 12.71 -38.66 -25.32
C LEU A 154 14.01 -39.41 -25.04
N GLY A 155 14.44 -39.49 -23.78
CA GLY A 155 15.79 -39.95 -23.41
C GLY A 155 16.86 -38.93 -23.74
N VAL A 156 17.96 -38.91 -22.96
CA VAL A 156 19.00 -37.87 -23.07
C VAL A 156 19.75 -37.90 -24.41
N ALA A 157 19.92 -39.03 -25.05
CA ALA A 157 20.58 -39.18 -26.36
C ALA A 157 19.77 -38.50 -27.48
N GLN A 158 18.46 -38.80 -27.54
CA GLN A 158 17.59 -38.12 -28.54
C GLN A 158 17.41 -36.63 -28.26
N LEU A 159 17.51 -36.21 -27.00
CA LEU A 159 17.52 -34.79 -26.66
C LEU A 159 18.74 -34.08 -27.26
N LEU A 160 19.92 -34.67 -27.11
CA LEU A 160 21.16 -34.12 -27.63
C LEU A 160 21.09 -34.00 -29.15
N ASP A 161 20.71 -35.10 -29.86
CA ASP A 161 20.58 -35.11 -31.32
C ASP A 161 19.61 -34.01 -31.83
N ARG A 162 18.46 -33.85 -31.17
CA ARG A 162 17.43 -32.84 -31.55
C ARG A 162 17.83 -31.41 -31.25
N ILE A 163 18.63 -31.19 -30.24
CA ILE A 163 19.17 -29.86 -29.92
C ILE A 163 20.21 -29.49 -30.97
N ASP A 164 21.11 -30.38 -31.32
CA ASP A 164 22.15 -30.16 -32.37
C ASP A 164 21.54 -29.81 -33.72
N ASP A 165 20.54 -30.54 -34.19
CA ASP A 165 19.88 -30.30 -35.48
C ASP A 165 19.21 -28.91 -35.54
N ARG A 166 18.70 -28.38 -34.41
CA ARG A 166 17.97 -27.10 -34.38
C ARG A 166 18.85 -25.89 -34.13
N PHE A 167 19.92 -26.02 -33.35
CA PHE A 167 20.86 -24.93 -33.14
C PHE A 167 21.64 -24.62 -34.42
N GLY A 168 21.91 -25.63 -35.28
CA GLY A 168 22.49 -25.45 -36.61
C GLY A 168 21.60 -24.63 -37.54
N LEU A 169 20.27 -24.79 -37.48
CA LEU A 169 19.30 -24.07 -38.31
C LEU A 169 18.99 -22.65 -37.82
N LEU A 170 19.25 -22.32 -36.56
CA LEU A 170 18.96 -21.00 -35.94
C LEU A 170 20.16 -20.05 -35.98
N ALA A 171 21.35 -20.52 -36.35
CA ALA A 171 22.55 -19.70 -36.46
C ALA A 171 22.48 -18.63 -37.58
N ASP A 172 21.51 -18.72 -38.46
CA ASP A 172 21.38 -17.80 -39.63
C ASP A 172 20.45 -16.58 -39.37
N GLY A 173 19.80 -16.46 -38.19
CA GLY A 173 18.65 -15.55 -38.02
C GLY A 173 18.91 -14.19 -37.38
N ASP A 174 19.90 -13.94 -36.55
CA ASP A 174 20.19 -12.59 -36.01
C ASP A 174 21.65 -12.45 -35.55
N ARG A 175 22.46 -11.83 -36.38
CA ARG A 175 23.91 -11.67 -36.14
C ARG A 175 24.27 -10.70 -35.02
N LEU A 176 23.30 -10.02 -34.42
CA LEU A 176 23.49 -9.00 -33.37
C LEU A 176 23.05 -9.46 -31.96
N ALA A 177 22.35 -10.60 -31.81
CA ALA A 177 21.98 -11.14 -30.52
C ALA A 177 23.15 -11.92 -29.88
N ASP A 178 23.33 -11.76 -28.56
CA ASP A 178 24.31 -12.48 -27.77
C ASP A 178 24.06 -14.00 -27.90
N GLU A 179 25.10 -14.83 -28.05
CA GLU A 179 25.00 -16.29 -28.21
C GLU A 179 24.10 -16.97 -27.17
N ARG A 180 24.15 -16.45 -25.95
CA ARG A 180 23.35 -16.90 -24.82
C ARG A 180 21.85 -16.63 -24.96
N GLN A 181 21.45 -15.50 -25.55
CA GLN A 181 20.06 -15.18 -25.82
C GLN A 181 19.46 -16.07 -26.89
N ARG A 182 20.30 -16.47 -27.89
CA ARG A 182 19.89 -17.40 -28.93
C ARG A 182 19.64 -18.80 -28.38
N SER A 183 20.48 -19.28 -27.46
CA SER A 183 20.32 -20.59 -26.80
C SER A 183 19.03 -20.66 -26.01
N LEU A 184 18.72 -19.65 -25.18
CA LEU A 184 17.48 -19.61 -24.38
C LEU A 184 16.23 -19.50 -25.26
N ALA A 185 16.22 -18.59 -26.24
CA ALA A 185 15.10 -18.44 -27.17
C ALA A 185 14.84 -19.73 -27.96
N ALA A 186 15.90 -20.43 -28.37
CA ALA A 186 15.83 -21.71 -29.06
C ALA A 186 15.22 -22.80 -28.15
N ALA A 187 15.62 -22.90 -26.87
CA ALA A 187 15.10 -23.86 -25.94
C ALA A 187 13.59 -23.61 -25.61
N VAL A 188 13.20 -22.36 -25.45
CA VAL A 188 11.81 -21.98 -25.26
C VAL A 188 10.96 -22.32 -26.48
N LYS A 189 11.43 -21.91 -27.67
CA LYS A 189 10.78 -22.22 -28.96
C LYS A 189 10.62 -23.72 -29.18
N TRP A 190 11.65 -24.49 -28.86
CA TRP A 190 11.63 -25.95 -28.98
C TRP A 190 10.59 -26.55 -28.00
N SER A 191 10.60 -26.16 -26.72
CA SER A 191 9.63 -26.64 -25.75
C SER A 191 8.19 -26.31 -26.16
N TYR A 192 7.94 -25.12 -26.69
CA TYR A 192 6.65 -24.73 -27.25
C TYR A 192 6.23 -25.59 -28.44
N GLN A 193 7.17 -25.92 -29.35
CA GLN A 193 6.87 -26.72 -30.53
C GLN A 193 6.52 -28.17 -30.21
N LEU A 194 6.94 -28.70 -29.06
CA LEU A 194 6.56 -30.04 -28.57
C LEU A 194 5.17 -30.10 -27.97
N LEU A 195 4.53 -28.98 -27.71
CA LEU A 195 3.16 -28.90 -27.27
C LEU A 195 2.18 -29.27 -28.41
N ASP A 196 1.06 -29.85 -28.06
CA ASP A 196 -0.04 -30.00 -29.00
C ASP A 196 -0.75 -28.65 -29.28
N ASP A 197 -1.68 -28.62 -30.22
CA ASP A 197 -2.34 -27.36 -30.61
C ASP A 197 -3.23 -26.80 -29.50
N ALA A 198 -3.82 -27.64 -28.64
CA ALA A 198 -4.61 -27.17 -27.49
C ALA A 198 -3.70 -26.60 -26.40
N GLU A 199 -2.57 -27.26 -26.09
CA GLU A 199 -1.57 -26.80 -25.15
C GLU A 199 -0.92 -25.49 -25.60
N ARG A 200 -0.62 -25.33 -26.93
CA ARG A 200 -0.11 -24.08 -27.51
C ARG A 200 -1.08 -22.92 -27.35
N ARG A 201 -2.38 -23.15 -27.61
CA ARG A 201 -3.40 -22.10 -27.40
C ARG A 201 -3.46 -21.67 -25.94
N VAL A 202 -3.46 -22.62 -25.01
CA VAL A 202 -3.48 -22.33 -23.57
C VAL A 202 -2.20 -21.60 -23.14
N PHE A 203 -1.01 -22.02 -23.61
CA PHE A 203 0.25 -21.34 -23.32
C PHE A 203 0.20 -19.85 -23.74
N ARG A 204 -0.27 -19.57 -24.99
CA ARG A 204 -0.44 -18.20 -25.46
C ARG A 204 -1.44 -17.43 -24.61
N ALA A 205 -2.59 -18.01 -24.34
CA ALA A 205 -3.66 -17.35 -23.58
C ALA A 205 -3.25 -17.02 -22.14
N VAL A 206 -2.61 -17.96 -21.42
CA VAL A 206 -2.18 -17.70 -20.03
C VAL A 206 -1.01 -16.73 -19.93
N SER A 207 -0.28 -16.47 -21.03
CA SER A 207 0.74 -15.42 -21.05
C SER A 207 0.18 -14.01 -20.89
N ALA A 208 -1.12 -13.82 -21.08
CA ALA A 208 -1.80 -12.55 -20.85
C ALA A 208 -1.94 -12.21 -19.35
N PHE A 209 -1.84 -13.19 -18.45
CA PHE A 209 -1.87 -12.89 -17.02
C PHE A 209 -0.64 -12.09 -16.60
N PRO A 210 -0.84 -10.93 -15.94
CA PRO A 210 0.27 -10.07 -15.52
C PRO A 210 1.00 -10.61 -14.27
N GLY A 211 0.47 -11.64 -13.62
CA GLY A 211 0.97 -12.25 -12.39
C GLY A 211 0.49 -13.69 -12.23
N PRO A 212 0.54 -14.23 -11.00
CA PRO A 212 0.03 -15.56 -10.70
C PRO A 212 -1.47 -15.69 -11.02
N PHE A 213 -1.91 -16.86 -11.48
CA PHE A 213 -3.28 -17.12 -11.90
C PHE A 213 -3.79 -18.47 -11.37
N THR A 214 -5.11 -18.61 -11.23
CA THR A 214 -5.76 -19.85 -10.82
C THR A 214 -6.12 -20.72 -12.03
N LEU A 215 -6.44 -22.00 -11.79
CA LEU A 215 -7.01 -22.86 -12.86
C LEU A 215 -8.32 -22.29 -13.41
N GLU A 216 -9.15 -21.72 -12.55
CA GLU A 216 -10.41 -21.09 -12.95
C GLU A 216 -10.13 -19.89 -13.88
N GLY A 217 -9.14 -19.05 -13.54
CA GLY A 217 -8.71 -17.97 -14.41
C GLY A 217 -8.20 -18.47 -15.77
N ALA A 218 -7.40 -19.52 -15.79
CA ALA A 218 -6.94 -20.14 -17.03
C ALA A 218 -8.11 -20.69 -17.88
N GLU A 219 -9.09 -21.36 -17.26
CA GLU A 219 -10.29 -21.84 -17.93
C GLU A 219 -11.14 -20.69 -18.51
N ALA A 220 -11.28 -19.59 -17.76
CA ALA A 220 -12.03 -18.42 -18.21
C ALA A 220 -11.39 -17.75 -19.45
N VAL A 221 -10.05 -17.76 -19.54
CA VAL A 221 -9.31 -17.07 -20.60
C VAL A 221 -9.04 -17.98 -21.80
N ALA A 222 -8.76 -19.26 -21.57
CA ALA A 222 -8.34 -20.21 -22.60
C ALA A 222 -9.35 -21.33 -22.90
N GLY A 223 -10.48 -21.34 -22.19
CA GLY A 223 -11.55 -22.34 -22.36
C GLY A 223 -11.38 -23.59 -21.47
N PRO A 224 -12.35 -24.53 -21.56
CA PRO A 224 -12.48 -25.65 -20.62
C PRO A 224 -11.28 -26.65 -20.66
N ASP A 225 -10.57 -26.74 -21.77
CA ASP A 225 -9.39 -27.60 -21.91
C ASP A 225 -8.17 -27.09 -21.16
N ALA A 226 -8.22 -25.84 -20.64
CA ALA A 226 -7.08 -25.18 -20.01
C ALA A 226 -6.57 -25.92 -18.79
N ARG A 227 -7.45 -26.54 -17.99
CA ARG A 227 -7.05 -27.30 -16.78
C ARG A 227 -6.02 -28.37 -17.08
N LYS A 228 -6.28 -29.23 -18.09
CA LYS A 228 -5.37 -30.30 -18.50
C LYS A 228 -4.08 -29.73 -19.05
N ALA A 229 -4.18 -28.71 -19.91
CA ALA A 229 -3.03 -28.08 -20.52
C ALA A 229 -2.13 -27.38 -19.49
N VAL A 230 -2.69 -26.65 -18.51
CA VAL A 230 -1.92 -26.00 -17.42
C VAL A 230 -1.10 -27.02 -16.65
N LEU A 231 -1.69 -28.17 -16.27
CA LEU A 231 -0.95 -29.22 -15.58
C LEU A 231 0.20 -29.74 -16.46
N ARG A 232 -0.04 -29.96 -17.76
CA ARG A 232 0.99 -30.38 -18.69
C ARG A 232 2.08 -29.31 -18.88
N LEU A 233 1.74 -28.02 -18.90
CA LEU A 233 2.70 -26.92 -18.96
C LEU A 233 3.59 -26.87 -17.71
N VAL A 234 3.07 -27.23 -16.53
CA VAL A 234 3.88 -27.40 -15.30
C VAL A 234 4.86 -28.55 -15.47
N ASP A 235 4.41 -29.73 -15.94
CA ASP A 235 5.27 -30.90 -16.19
C ASP A 235 6.39 -30.57 -17.19
N CYS A 236 6.12 -29.66 -18.12
CA CYS A 236 7.09 -29.23 -19.12
C CYS A 236 7.97 -28.04 -18.67
N SER A 237 7.92 -27.64 -17.42
CA SER A 237 8.61 -26.46 -16.84
C SER A 237 8.31 -25.14 -17.54
N LEU A 238 7.19 -25.06 -18.27
CA LEU A 238 6.69 -23.81 -18.89
C LEU A 238 5.85 -22.98 -17.92
N LEU A 239 5.41 -23.57 -16.81
CA LEU A 239 4.79 -22.92 -15.66
C LEU A 239 5.47 -23.38 -14.38
N VAL A 240 5.60 -22.46 -13.43
CA VAL A 240 6.06 -22.78 -12.07
C VAL A 240 4.98 -23.61 -11.35
N PRO A 241 5.34 -24.66 -10.59
CA PRO A 241 4.39 -25.41 -9.80
C PRO A 241 3.55 -24.51 -8.90
N PRO A 242 2.28 -24.88 -8.65
CA PRO A 242 1.35 -24.01 -7.95
C PRO A 242 1.75 -23.80 -6.49
N ARG A 243 1.51 -22.61 -5.98
CA ARG A 243 1.59 -22.29 -4.55
C ARG A 243 0.20 -21.96 -4.03
N VAL A 244 -0.07 -22.40 -2.79
CA VAL A 244 -1.31 -22.03 -2.10
C VAL A 244 -1.13 -20.65 -1.49
N GLU A 245 -1.98 -19.73 -1.89
CA GLU A 245 -1.99 -18.34 -1.41
C GLU A 245 -2.85 -18.19 -0.14
N PRO A 246 -2.79 -17.04 0.56
CA PRO A 246 -3.56 -16.80 1.79
C PRO A 246 -5.08 -16.92 1.65
N ASP A 247 -5.63 -16.81 0.42
CA ASP A 247 -7.04 -17.05 0.10
C ASP A 247 -7.40 -18.54 -0.02
N GLY A 248 -6.43 -19.45 0.17
CA GLY A 248 -6.57 -20.90 0.09
C GLY A 248 -6.57 -21.45 -1.33
N ARG A 249 -6.38 -20.63 -2.36
CA ARG A 249 -6.37 -21.05 -3.77
C ARG A 249 -4.96 -21.33 -4.25
N SER A 250 -4.81 -22.35 -5.10
CA SER A 250 -3.56 -22.66 -5.78
C SER A 250 -3.37 -21.77 -6.99
N ARG A 251 -2.21 -21.10 -7.08
CA ARG A 251 -1.86 -20.23 -8.22
C ARG A 251 -0.61 -20.72 -8.91
N TYR A 252 -0.66 -20.63 -10.23
CA TYR A 252 0.40 -20.94 -11.17
C TYR A 252 1.06 -19.64 -11.62
N LEU A 253 2.33 -19.71 -11.96
CA LEU A 253 3.09 -18.54 -12.43
C LEU A 253 3.83 -18.90 -13.72
N MET A 254 3.74 -18.03 -14.72
CA MET A 254 4.61 -18.07 -15.89
C MET A 254 5.77 -17.10 -15.68
N LEU A 255 7.01 -17.59 -15.85
CA LEU A 255 8.19 -16.75 -15.75
C LEU A 255 8.17 -15.65 -16.82
N GLU A 256 8.69 -14.47 -16.50
CA GLU A 256 8.60 -13.28 -17.35
C GLU A 256 9.12 -13.52 -18.79
N THR A 257 10.24 -14.25 -18.93
CA THR A 257 10.79 -14.59 -20.25
C THR A 257 9.83 -15.45 -21.09
N LEU A 258 9.17 -16.45 -20.45
CA LEU A 258 8.19 -17.30 -21.11
C LEU A 258 6.91 -16.53 -21.42
N ARG A 259 6.50 -15.63 -20.51
CA ARG A 259 5.35 -14.76 -20.67
C ARG A 259 5.53 -13.79 -21.84
N ALA A 260 6.71 -13.15 -21.96
CA ALA A 260 7.03 -12.27 -23.07
C ALA A 260 7.01 -13.01 -24.40
N TYR A 261 7.56 -14.25 -24.44
CA TYR A 261 7.52 -15.08 -25.63
C TYR A 261 6.08 -15.49 -26.00
N GLY A 262 5.28 -15.93 -25.01
CA GLY A 262 3.87 -16.28 -25.21
C GLY A 262 3.03 -15.10 -25.68
N ALA A 263 3.25 -13.90 -25.14
CA ALA A 263 2.57 -12.67 -25.57
C ALA A 263 2.90 -12.30 -27.02
N GLY A 264 4.18 -12.47 -27.45
CA GLY A 264 4.55 -12.31 -28.87
C GLY A 264 3.78 -13.26 -29.79
N LEU A 265 3.72 -14.55 -29.43
CA LEU A 265 2.96 -15.56 -30.17
C LEU A 265 1.44 -15.28 -30.16
N LEU A 266 0.90 -14.74 -29.06
CA LEU A 266 -0.50 -14.34 -28.95
C LEU A 266 -0.83 -13.22 -29.94
N ALA A 267 0.05 -12.21 -30.01
CA ALA A 267 -0.07 -11.11 -30.96
C ALA A 267 0.05 -11.59 -32.42
N GLU A 268 1.05 -12.46 -32.73
CA GLU A 268 1.22 -13.07 -34.05
C GLU A 268 0.00 -13.89 -34.49
N ALA A 269 -0.66 -14.56 -33.54
CA ALA A 269 -1.89 -15.30 -33.81
C ALA A 269 -3.13 -14.41 -33.96
N GLY A 270 -3.05 -13.11 -33.66
CA GLY A 270 -4.18 -12.18 -33.67
C GLY A 270 -5.21 -12.45 -32.57
N GLU A 271 -4.86 -13.22 -31.54
CA GLU A 271 -5.75 -13.64 -30.44
C GLU A 271 -5.74 -12.65 -29.26
N GLU A 272 -4.85 -11.67 -29.21
CA GLU A 272 -4.60 -10.77 -28.08
C GLU A 272 -5.86 -10.04 -27.62
N GLY A 273 -6.65 -9.49 -28.55
CA GLY A 273 -7.87 -8.73 -28.21
C GLY A 273 -8.92 -9.60 -27.52
N ALA A 274 -9.12 -10.82 -28.00
CA ALA A 274 -10.10 -11.74 -27.41
C ALA A 274 -9.66 -12.25 -26.04
N VAL A 275 -8.40 -12.58 -25.89
CA VAL A 275 -7.81 -13.11 -24.65
C VAL A 275 -7.79 -12.03 -23.55
N THR A 276 -7.41 -10.79 -23.87
CA THR A 276 -7.42 -9.68 -22.91
C THR A 276 -8.84 -9.29 -22.49
N ALA A 277 -9.82 -9.34 -23.42
CA ALA A 277 -11.21 -9.13 -23.08
C ALA A 277 -11.74 -10.24 -22.14
N ALA A 278 -11.40 -11.50 -22.39
CA ALA A 278 -11.74 -12.62 -21.51
C ALA A 278 -11.09 -12.48 -20.12
N LEU A 279 -9.83 -12.04 -20.05
CA LEU A 279 -9.14 -11.75 -18.80
C LEU A 279 -9.84 -10.64 -18.01
N ALA A 280 -10.24 -9.56 -18.67
CA ALA A 280 -10.96 -8.46 -18.05
C ALA A 280 -12.35 -8.90 -17.54
N ALA A 281 -13.06 -9.74 -18.30
CA ALA A 281 -14.34 -10.33 -17.88
C ALA A 281 -14.16 -11.25 -16.65
N TYR A 282 -13.11 -12.08 -16.64
CA TYR A 282 -12.75 -12.89 -15.48
C TYR A 282 -12.46 -12.02 -14.24
N ALA A 283 -11.65 -10.98 -14.40
CA ALA A 283 -11.31 -10.06 -13.32
C ALA A 283 -12.56 -9.36 -12.75
N LEU A 284 -13.51 -8.96 -13.61
CA LEU A 284 -14.78 -8.38 -13.17
C LEU A 284 -15.62 -9.40 -12.38
N LYS A 285 -15.73 -10.64 -12.86
CA LYS A 285 -16.43 -11.71 -12.14
C LYS A 285 -15.83 -11.92 -10.74
N VAL A 286 -14.51 -12.01 -10.64
CA VAL A 286 -13.79 -12.13 -9.36
C VAL A 286 -14.09 -10.94 -8.44
N ALA A 287 -14.07 -9.71 -8.96
CA ALA A 287 -14.37 -8.52 -8.19
C ALA A 287 -15.80 -8.52 -7.67
N GLU A 288 -16.78 -8.90 -8.50
CA GLU A 288 -18.19 -8.97 -8.12
C GLU A 288 -18.46 -10.05 -7.06
N GLU A 289 -17.90 -11.25 -7.23
CA GLU A 289 -18.02 -12.34 -6.25
C GLU A 289 -17.41 -11.95 -4.90
N ALA A 290 -16.23 -11.35 -4.92
CA ALA A 290 -15.57 -10.88 -3.70
C ALA A 290 -16.33 -9.72 -3.03
N ALA A 291 -16.88 -8.78 -3.82
CA ALA A 291 -17.69 -7.67 -3.32
C ALA A 291 -18.95 -8.14 -2.58
N LEU A 292 -19.59 -9.22 -3.03
CA LEU A 292 -20.69 -9.86 -2.30
C LEU A 292 -20.24 -10.36 -0.92
N GLY A 293 -19.03 -10.93 -0.82
CA GLY A 293 -18.43 -11.34 0.46
C GLY A 293 -18.22 -10.17 1.42
N LEU A 294 -17.86 -9.00 0.90
CA LEU A 294 -17.67 -7.78 1.73
C LEU A 294 -18.95 -7.25 2.37
N GLN A 295 -20.11 -7.66 1.88
CA GLN A 295 -21.41 -7.26 2.44
C GLN A 295 -21.81 -8.07 3.67
N THR A 296 -21.05 -9.12 4.00
CA THR A 296 -21.33 -9.99 5.13
C THR A 296 -20.14 -10.05 6.07
N ARG A 297 -20.42 -10.14 7.37
CA ARG A 297 -19.34 -10.25 8.39
C ARG A 297 -18.53 -11.54 8.24
N THR A 298 -19.16 -12.61 7.83
CA THR A 298 -18.53 -13.93 7.69
C THR A 298 -17.73 -14.08 6.40
N GLY A 299 -18.16 -13.45 5.31
CA GLY A 299 -17.51 -13.49 4.00
C GLY A 299 -16.39 -12.46 3.81
N GLU A 300 -16.35 -11.41 4.64
CA GLU A 300 -15.49 -10.25 4.44
C GLU A 300 -14.00 -10.61 4.34
N VAL A 301 -13.48 -11.41 5.27
CA VAL A 301 -12.06 -11.80 5.29
C VAL A 301 -11.68 -12.60 4.04
N ALA A 302 -12.55 -13.51 3.62
CA ALA A 302 -12.32 -14.31 2.42
C ALA A 302 -12.37 -13.45 1.14
N GLY A 303 -13.34 -12.54 1.04
CA GLY A 303 -13.46 -11.59 -0.07
C GLY A 303 -12.25 -10.68 -0.18
N LEU A 304 -11.78 -10.13 0.94
CA LEU A 304 -10.60 -9.26 0.96
C LEU A 304 -9.32 -10.01 0.55
N ARG A 305 -9.10 -11.20 1.07
CA ARG A 305 -7.94 -12.02 0.69
C ARG A 305 -7.97 -12.37 -0.80
N HIS A 306 -9.15 -12.61 -1.34
CA HIS A 306 -9.30 -12.88 -2.77
C HIS A 306 -8.95 -11.65 -3.62
N LEU A 307 -9.47 -10.45 -3.26
CA LEU A 307 -9.12 -9.21 -3.94
C LEU A 307 -7.63 -8.86 -3.82
N ASP A 308 -7.03 -9.06 -2.64
CA ASP A 308 -5.60 -8.83 -2.43
C ASP A 308 -4.74 -9.76 -3.32
N ALA A 309 -5.13 -11.02 -3.46
CA ALA A 309 -4.41 -12.00 -4.27
C ALA A 309 -4.55 -11.74 -5.80
N GLU A 310 -5.66 -11.14 -6.23
CA GLU A 310 -5.94 -10.79 -7.64
C GLU A 310 -5.61 -9.32 -7.98
N GLU A 311 -4.98 -8.56 -7.08
CA GLU A 311 -4.72 -7.13 -7.25
C GLU A 311 -4.06 -6.79 -8.59
N VAL A 312 -3.07 -7.58 -9.01
CA VAL A 312 -2.32 -7.34 -10.26
C VAL A 312 -3.22 -7.56 -11.48
N THR A 313 -4.03 -8.62 -11.47
CA THR A 313 -5.02 -8.94 -12.51
C THR A 313 -6.10 -7.87 -12.60
N LEU A 314 -6.66 -7.46 -11.45
CA LEU A 314 -7.69 -6.42 -11.37
C LEU A 314 -7.21 -5.07 -11.90
N ARG A 315 -5.99 -4.67 -11.54
CA ARG A 315 -5.38 -3.43 -12.03
C ARG A 315 -5.14 -3.47 -13.53
N HIS A 316 -4.65 -4.59 -14.05
CA HIS A 316 -4.43 -4.77 -15.49
C HIS A 316 -5.76 -4.73 -16.25
N ALA A 317 -6.78 -5.41 -15.75
CA ALA A 317 -8.13 -5.43 -16.33
C ALA A 317 -8.76 -4.03 -16.34
N LEU A 318 -8.63 -3.28 -15.24
CA LEU A 318 -9.14 -1.91 -15.16
C LEU A 318 -8.43 -0.98 -16.16
N ALA A 319 -7.11 -1.05 -16.28
CA ALA A 319 -6.35 -0.25 -17.25
C ALA A 319 -6.79 -0.56 -18.69
N TRP A 320 -6.94 -1.84 -19.04
CA TRP A 320 -7.43 -2.24 -20.35
C TRP A 320 -8.87 -1.76 -20.61
N ALA A 321 -9.76 -1.90 -19.60
CA ALA A 321 -11.16 -1.52 -19.73
C ALA A 321 -11.31 0.01 -19.89
N MET A 322 -10.50 0.81 -19.22
CA MET A 322 -10.48 2.28 -19.38
C MET A 322 -10.27 2.73 -20.83
N GLU A 323 -9.50 1.97 -21.59
CA GLU A 323 -9.21 2.27 -23.00
C GLU A 323 -10.23 1.68 -23.98
N ARG A 324 -10.82 0.54 -23.64
CA ARG A 324 -11.56 -0.30 -24.61
C ARG A 324 -13.04 -0.52 -24.29
N ASP A 325 -13.40 -0.57 -23.00
CA ASP A 325 -14.77 -0.81 -22.53
C ASP A 325 -15.08 0.05 -21.29
N PRO A 326 -15.51 1.29 -21.50
CA PRO A 326 -15.82 2.22 -20.41
C PRO A 326 -16.87 1.72 -19.42
N ARG A 327 -17.84 0.89 -19.88
CA ARG A 327 -18.85 0.31 -18.98
C ARG A 327 -18.24 -0.73 -18.05
N MET A 328 -17.38 -1.58 -18.56
CA MET A 328 -16.64 -2.54 -17.76
C MET A 328 -15.68 -1.84 -16.78
N ALA A 329 -15.02 -0.77 -17.21
CA ALA A 329 -14.14 0.04 -16.34
C ALA A 329 -14.91 0.61 -15.15
N LEU A 330 -16.11 1.15 -15.40
CA LEU A 330 -16.98 1.67 -14.33
C LEU A 330 -17.40 0.55 -13.36
N ARG A 331 -17.83 -0.60 -13.86
CA ARG A 331 -18.19 -1.75 -13.00
C ARG A 331 -17.01 -2.24 -12.16
N LEU A 332 -15.82 -2.40 -12.77
CA LEU A 332 -14.60 -2.75 -12.05
C LEU A 332 -14.25 -1.72 -10.98
N ALA A 333 -14.38 -0.43 -11.27
CA ALA A 333 -14.09 0.63 -10.29
C ALA A 333 -15.09 0.62 -9.12
N LEU A 334 -16.37 0.46 -9.40
CA LEU A 334 -17.42 0.42 -8.38
C LEU A 334 -17.30 -0.81 -7.47
N THR A 335 -17.04 -1.99 -8.02
CA THR A 335 -16.90 -3.23 -7.25
C THR A 335 -15.64 -3.24 -6.38
N GLN A 336 -14.58 -2.56 -6.80
CA GLN A 336 -13.35 -2.43 -6.02
C GLN A 336 -13.38 -1.30 -4.98
N GLY A 337 -14.34 -0.38 -5.07
CA GLY A 337 -14.47 0.79 -4.19
C GLY A 337 -14.39 0.46 -2.70
N PRO A 338 -15.20 -0.47 -2.15
CA PRO A 338 -15.14 -0.87 -0.75
C PRO A 338 -13.78 -1.46 -0.34
N TRP A 339 -13.15 -2.25 -1.20
CA TRP A 339 -11.82 -2.79 -0.95
C TRP A 339 -10.75 -1.70 -0.90
N TRP A 340 -10.78 -0.72 -1.83
CA TRP A 340 -9.89 0.43 -1.80
C TRP A 340 -10.08 1.28 -0.54
N GLN A 341 -11.33 1.43 -0.09
CA GLN A 341 -11.66 2.13 1.15
C GLN A 341 -11.01 1.45 2.35
N LEU A 342 -11.21 0.14 2.54
CA LEU A 342 -10.67 -0.63 3.65
C LEU A 342 -9.14 -0.64 3.66
N ARG A 343 -8.52 -0.73 2.49
CA ARG A 343 -7.05 -0.69 2.34
C ARG A 343 -6.46 0.72 2.37
N GLY A 344 -7.26 1.77 2.59
CA GLY A 344 -6.83 3.17 2.55
C GLY A 344 -6.31 3.60 1.18
N ARG A 345 -6.79 2.98 0.10
CA ARG A 345 -6.36 3.24 -1.29
C ARG A 345 -7.33 4.11 -2.08
N LEU A 346 -8.46 4.47 -1.48
CA LEU A 346 -9.54 5.15 -2.19
C LEU A 346 -9.10 6.52 -2.73
N THR A 347 -8.33 7.27 -1.95
CA THR A 347 -7.77 8.57 -2.40
C THR A 347 -6.84 8.39 -3.60
N ALA A 348 -5.99 7.36 -3.62
CA ALA A 348 -5.12 7.07 -4.76
C ALA A 348 -5.91 6.60 -5.99
N ALA A 349 -7.05 5.94 -5.80
CA ALA A 349 -7.94 5.49 -6.87
C ALA A 349 -8.88 6.61 -7.39
N ALA A 350 -8.99 7.74 -6.70
CA ALA A 350 -9.91 8.82 -7.07
C ALA A 350 -9.75 9.32 -8.52
N PRO A 351 -8.54 9.49 -9.10
CA PRO A 351 -8.41 9.87 -10.51
C PRO A 351 -9.01 8.84 -11.47
N LEU A 352 -8.83 7.53 -11.18
CA LEU A 352 -9.41 6.44 -11.98
C LEU A 352 -10.94 6.42 -11.85
N LEU A 353 -11.45 6.61 -10.63
CA LEU A 353 -12.88 6.71 -10.36
C LEU A 353 -13.52 7.92 -11.09
N ALA A 354 -12.82 9.05 -11.15
CA ALA A 354 -13.31 10.24 -11.85
C ALA A 354 -13.47 9.97 -13.35
N VAL A 355 -12.44 9.40 -13.99
CA VAL A 355 -12.51 9.02 -15.41
C VAL A 355 -13.61 7.97 -15.66
N ALA A 356 -13.72 6.96 -14.79
CA ALA A 356 -14.78 5.96 -14.91
C ALA A 356 -16.19 6.57 -14.72
N ALA A 357 -16.36 7.52 -13.81
CA ALA A 357 -17.60 8.24 -13.61
C ALA A 357 -18.01 9.07 -14.83
N ASP A 358 -17.05 9.69 -15.53
CA ASP A 358 -17.31 10.47 -16.74
C ASP A 358 -17.76 9.58 -17.93
N CYS A 359 -17.51 8.27 -17.86
CA CYS A 359 -18.01 7.30 -18.83
C CYS A 359 -19.49 6.90 -18.59
N ALA A 360 -20.02 7.17 -17.40
CA ALA A 360 -21.41 6.88 -17.06
C ALA A 360 -22.35 7.96 -17.60
N GLN A 361 -23.61 7.58 -17.89
CA GLN A 361 -24.63 8.57 -18.20
C GLN A 361 -24.86 9.45 -16.95
N ALA A 362 -24.70 10.74 -17.09
CA ALA A 362 -24.95 11.68 -15.99
C ALA A 362 -26.35 11.46 -15.39
N GLY A 363 -26.41 11.27 -14.08
CA GLY A 363 -27.65 11.00 -13.36
C GLY A 363 -28.08 9.53 -13.32
N SER A 364 -27.34 8.59 -13.92
CA SER A 364 -27.56 7.17 -13.72
C SER A 364 -27.19 6.72 -12.30
N GLU A 365 -27.66 5.56 -11.88
CA GLU A 365 -27.36 4.99 -10.56
C GLU A 365 -25.87 4.72 -10.40
N GLU A 366 -25.21 4.23 -11.46
CA GLU A 366 -23.76 3.99 -11.48
C GLU A 366 -22.96 5.29 -11.38
N TRP A 367 -23.41 6.33 -12.05
CA TRP A 367 -22.79 7.65 -11.93
C TRP A 367 -22.91 8.20 -10.51
N CYS A 368 -24.09 8.07 -9.88
CA CYS A 368 -24.30 8.45 -8.49
C CYS A 368 -23.38 7.66 -7.54
N ALA A 369 -23.28 6.33 -7.71
CA ALA A 369 -22.41 5.48 -6.90
C ALA A 369 -20.94 5.88 -7.03
N ALA A 370 -20.46 6.14 -8.25
CA ALA A 370 -19.08 6.60 -8.48
C ALA A 370 -18.80 7.96 -7.82
N ARG A 371 -19.75 8.91 -7.92
CA ARG A 371 -19.66 10.22 -7.27
C ARG A 371 -19.67 10.10 -5.75
N MET A 372 -20.41 9.16 -5.17
CA MET A 372 -20.36 8.90 -3.73
C MET A 372 -18.99 8.38 -3.29
N LEU A 373 -18.36 7.47 -4.03
CA LEU A 373 -16.99 7.00 -3.76
C LEU A 373 -15.97 8.15 -3.87
N LEU A 374 -16.16 9.09 -4.82
CA LEU A 374 -15.32 10.28 -4.91
C LEU A 374 -15.52 11.22 -3.71
N GLY A 375 -16.75 11.34 -3.20
CA GLY A 375 -17.04 12.06 -1.96
C GLY A 375 -16.32 11.44 -0.76
N GLN A 376 -16.36 10.12 -0.62
CA GLN A 376 -15.63 9.40 0.43
C GLN A 376 -14.10 9.52 0.28
N ALA A 377 -13.59 9.50 -0.96
CA ALA A 377 -12.17 9.73 -1.22
C ALA A 377 -11.73 11.14 -0.78
N ALA A 378 -12.58 12.15 -1.02
CA ALA A 378 -12.33 13.52 -0.60
C ALA A 378 -12.32 13.65 0.94
N ASP A 379 -13.25 12.99 1.64
CA ASP A 379 -13.25 12.95 3.12
C ASP A 379 -11.96 12.30 3.67
N GLN A 380 -11.51 11.19 3.08
CA GLN A 380 -10.25 10.54 3.47
C GLN A 380 -9.01 11.41 3.19
N ALA A 381 -9.09 12.24 2.13
CA ALA A 381 -8.05 13.22 1.79
C ALA A 381 -8.09 14.46 2.68
N ALA A 382 -9.03 14.55 3.62
CA ALA A 382 -9.33 15.74 4.43
C ALA A 382 -9.73 16.95 3.53
N ASP A 383 -10.56 16.71 2.49
CA ASP A 383 -11.21 17.73 1.66
C ASP A 383 -12.75 17.66 1.82
N PRO A 384 -13.31 18.09 2.97
CA PRO A 384 -14.75 18.05 3.19
C PRO A 384 -15.53 18.99 2.24
N ALA A 385 -14.91 20.02 1.70
CA ALA A 385 -15.55 20.87 0.69
C ALA A 385 -15.72 20.11 -0.64
N GLY A 386 -14.74 19.33 -1.04
CA GLY A 386 -14.84 18.41 -2.18
C GLY A 386 -15.90 17.35 -1.96
N ALA A 387 -15.90 16.71 -0.79
CA ALA A 387 -16.89 15.72 -0.41
C ALA A 387 -18.31 16.29 -0.44
N LEU A 388 -18.52 17.48 0.15
CA LEU A 388 -19.80 18.18 0.12
C LEU A 388 -20.30 18.41 -1.30
N ARG A 389 -19.43 18.84 -2.22
CA ARG A 389 -19.79 19.03 -3.63
C ARG A 389 -20.28 17.72 -4.26
N HIS A 390 -19.56 16.62 -4.05
CA HIS A 390 -19.93 15.32 -4.60
C HIS A 390 -21.27 14.83 -4.05
N PHE A 391 -21.44 14.80 -2.74
CA PHE A 391 -22.68 14.32 -2.11
C PHE A 391 -23.88 15.24 -2.43
N THR A 392 -23.71 16.57 -2.47
CA THR A 392 -24.81 17.49 -2.83
C THR A 392 -25.29 17.25 -4.25
N VAL A 393 -24.38 17.11 -5.22
CA VAL A 393 -24.77 16.83 -6.61
C VAL A 393 -25.51 15.48 -6.73
N VAL A 394 -25.07 14.45 -5.99
CA VAL A 394 -25.75 13.14 -5.98
C VAL A 394 -27.14 13.26 -5.34
N ARG A 395 -27.25 13.92 -4.18
CA ARG A 395 -28.54 14.13 -3.51
C ARG A 395 -29.52 14.83 -4.46
N ASP A 396 -29.12 15.97 -5.03
CA ASP A 396 -29.99 16.76 -5.91
C ASP A 396 -30.43 15.99 -7.16
N THR A 397 -29.52 15.12 -7.68
CA THR A 397 -29.81 14.23 -8.79
C THR A 397 -30.82 13.12 -8.40
N LEU A 398 -30.64 12.52 -7.22
CA LEU A 398 -31.52 11.45 -6.74
C LEU A 398 -32.88 11.96 -6.26
N GLU A 399 -33.00 13.21 -5.86
CA GLU A 399 -34.26 13.87 -5.48
C GLU A 399 -35.06 14.41 -6.67
N ASP A 400 -34.48 14.42 -7.89
CA ASP A 400 -35.19 14.88 -9.07
C ASP A 400 -36.43 13.99 -9.37
N THR A 401 -37.59 14.53 -9.07
CA THR A 401 -38.89 13.87 -9.21
C THR A 401 -39.29 13.53 -10.66
N ARG A 402 -38.57 14.07 -11.64
CA ARG A 402 -38.78 13.76 -13.06
C ARG A 402 -38.33 12.33 -13.43
N GLN A 403 -37.52 11.71 -12.61
CA GLN A 403 -37.04 10.34 -12.80
C GLN A 403 -37.90 9.36 -11.99
N PRO A 404 -38.10 8.12 -12.50
CA PRO A 404 -38.84 7.11 -11.77
C PRO A 404 -38.15 6.73 -10.45
N VAL A 405 -38.94 6.54 -9.40
CA VAL A 405 -38.47 6.02 -8.14
C VAL A 405 -38.10 4.55 -8.32
N SER A 406 -36.87 4.15 -8.00
CA SER A 406 -36.45 2.75 -7.94
C SER A 406 -35.96 2.41 -6.52
N PRO A 407 -36.02 1.14 -6.09
CA PRO A 407 -35.48 0.72 -4.81
C PRO A 407 -33.97 1.03 -4.69
N VAL A 408 -33.20 0.91 -5.78
CA VAL A 408 -31.77 1.22 -5.82
C VAL A 408 -31.56 2.72 -5.65
N ARG A 409 -32.39 3.55 -6.27
CA ARG A 409 -32.33 5.01 -6.12
C ARG A 409 -32.58 5.44 -4.68
N SER A 410 -33.60 4.86 -4.02
CA SER A 410 -33.87 5.13 -2.59
C SER A 410 -32.73 4.67 -1.70
N LEU A 411 -32.14 3.52 -1.97
CA LEU A 411 -30.94 3.03 -1.27
C LEU A 411 -29.76 4.01 -1.41
N LEU A 412 -29.45 4.41 -2.64
CA LEU A 412 -28.34 5.34 -2.92
C LEU A 412 -28.60 6.69 -2.24
N LEU A 413 -29.83 7.18 -2.23
CA LEU A 413 -30.17 8.44 -1.57
C LEU A 413 -29.98 8.34 -0.04
N ALA A 414 -30.44 7.25 0.58
CA ALA A 414 -30.22 7.05 2.02
C ALA A 414 -28.73 7.03 2.39
N LEU A 415 -27.92 6.29 1.63
CA LEU A 415 -26.46 6.24 1.83
C LEU A 415 -25.79 7.59 1.54
N CYS A 416 -26.23 8.32 0.51
CA CYS A 416 -25.76 9.66 0.18
C CYS A 416 -26.02 10.65 1.33
N LEU A 417 -27.24 10.65 1.90
CA LEU A 417 -27.61 11.50 3.03
C LEU A 417 -26.80 11.16 4.28
N SER A 418 -26.49 9.88 4.51
CA SER A 418 -25.57 9.48 5.59
C SER A 418 -24.16 10.02 5.38
N GLY A 419 -23.61 9.92 4.17
CA GLY A 419 -22.32 10.50 3.82
C GLY A 419 -22.31 12.02 3.97
N LEU A 420 -23.37 12.68 3.49
CA LEU A 420 -23.56 14.12 3.63
C LEU A 420 -23.61 14.56 5.10
N SER A 421 -24.33 13.83 5.94
CA SER A 421 -24.37 14.04 7.40
C SER A 421 -22.96 13.99 8.00
N GLY A 422 -22.16 12.98 7.66
CA GLY A 422 -20.76 12.87 8.08
C GLY A 422 -19.91 14.07 7.63
N THR A 423 -19.99 14.44 6.36
CA THR A 423 -19.24 15.58 5.80
C THR A 423 -19.64 16.91 6.43
N LEU A 424 -20.93 17.12 6.72
CA LEU A 424 -21.42 18.32 7.42
C LEU A 424 -20.88 18.40 8.85
N LEU A 425 -20.69 17.28 9.52
CA LEU A 425 -20.01 17.25 10.82
C LEU A 425 -18.55 17.71 10.70
N TYR A 426 -17.85 17.31 9.66
CA TYR A 426 -16.49 17.78 9.39
C TYR A 426 -16.42 19.29 9.16
N LEU A 427 -17.50 19.88 8.68
CA LEU A 427 -17.63 21.32 8.48
C LEU A 427 -18.17 22.08 9.70
N GLY A 428 -18.36 21.41 10.86
CA GLY A 428 -18.90 22.01 12.09
C GLY A 428 -20.40 22.37 12.02
N ARG A 429 -21.13 21.82 11.04
CA ARG A 429 -22.56 22.08 10.78
C ARG A 429 -23.43 20.98 11.41
N GLY A 430 -23.35 20.83 12.76
CA GLY A 430 -23.98 19.73 13.49
C GLY A 430 -25.50 19.63 13.29
N ALA A 431 -26.23 20.76 13.34
CA ALA A 431 -27.68 20.78 13.14
C ALA A 431 -28.09 20.30 11.73
N ASP A 432 -27.41 20.80 10.71
CA ASP A 432 -27.64 20.36 9.33
C ASP A 432 -27.32 18.87 9.15
N ALA A 433 -26.24 18.39 9.80
CA ALA A 433 -25.86 16.98 9.80
C ALA A 433 -26.93 16.11 10.44
N ALA A 434 -27.53 16.53 11.56
CA ALA A 434 -28.61 15.81 12.23
C ALA A 434 -29.89 15.79 11.37
N ASP A 435 -30.20 16.85 10.64
CA ASP A 435 -31.33 16.87 9.73
C ASP A 435 -31.16 15.90 8.57
N GLU A 436 -30.01 15.88 7.91
CA GLU A 436 -29.73 14.92 6.84
C GLU A 436 -29.67 13.47 7.39
N GLY A 437 -29.12 13.26 8.58
CA GLY A 437 -29.15 11.96 9.26
C GLY A 437 -30.57 11.47 9.57
N ARG A 438 -31.49 12.33 10.01
CA ARG A 438 -32.92 12.00 10.23
C ARG A 438 -33.61 11.63 8.92
N ARG A 439 -33.36 12.38 7.85
CA ARG A 439 -33.89 12.10 6.51
C ARG A 439 -33.36 10.76 5.99
N SER A 440 -32.07 10.51 6.15
CA SER A 440 -31.46 9.22 5.81
C SER A 440 -32.14 8.07 6.55
N LEU A 441 -32.33 8.18 7.86
CA LEU A 441 -32.95 7.13 8.67
C LEU A 441 -34.41 6.86 8.27
N ALA A 442 -35.19 7.91 7.98
CA ALA A 442 -36.56 7.75 7.51
C ALA A 442 -36.60 6.94 6.21
N LEU A 443 -35.77 7.32 5.24
CA LEU A 443 -35.69 6.65 3.93
C LEU A 443 -35.11 5.22 4.04
N ALA A 444 -34.12 5.01 4.91
CA ALA A 444 -33.54 3.70 5.15
C ALA A 444 -34.57 2.69 5.68
N ARG A 445 -35.47 3.13 6.57
CA ARG A 445 -36.59 2.30 7.06
C ARG A 445 -37.58 1.92 5.97
N GLU A 446 -37.80 2.80 5.01
CA GLU A 446 -38.66 2.51 3.85
C GLU A 446 -38.01 1.47 2.93
N THR A 447 -36.68 1.38 2.85
CA THR A 447 -35.99 0.37 2.03
C THR A 447 -36.11 -1.04 2.59
N GLY A 448 -36.34 -1.18 3.89
CA GLY A 448 -36.40 -2.46 4.60
C GLY A 448 -35.07 -3.21 4.67
N LEU A 449 -33.94 -2.51 4.42
CA LEU A 449 -32.60 -3.09 4.43
C LEU A 449 -31.88 -2.77 5.77
N PRO A 450 -31.65 -3.78 6.64
CA PRO A 450 -31.07 -3.57 7.96
C PRO A 450 -29.70 -2.86 7.95
N GLY A 451 -28.82 -3.21 7.00
CA GLY A 451 -27.52 -2.58 6.85
C GLY A 451 -27.60 -1.07 6.57
N VAL A 452 -28.58 -0.63 5.78
CA VAL A 452 -28.79 0.79 5.46
C VAL A 452 -29.33 1.54 6.67
N GLU A 453 -30.27 0.94 7.40
CA GLU A 453 -30.80 1.52 8.65
C GLU A 453 -29.68 1.68 9.69
N ALA A 454 -28.80 0.69 9.84
CA ALA A 454 -27.68 0.77 10.75
C ALA A 454 -26.66 1.89 10.39
N VAL A 455 -26.39 2.08 9.08
CA VAL A 455 -25.56 3.22 8.59
C VAL A 455 -26.21 4.55 8.97
N ALA A 456 -27.50 4.70 8.70
CA ALA A 456 -28.22 5.94 8.99
C ALA A 456 -28.27 6.25 10.50
N LEU A 457 -28.48 5.21 11.34
CA LEU A 457 -28.44 5.34 12.80
C LEU A 457 -27.05 5.76 13.30
N ALA A 458 -25.98 5.20 12.73
CA ALA A 458 -24.61 5.58 13.08
C ALA A 458 -24.30 7.03 12.72
N SER A 459 -24.65 7.48 11.52
CA SER A 459 -24.46 8.86 11.08
C SER A 459 -25.25 9.85 11.92
N LEU A 460 -26.51 9.53 12.22
CA LEU A 460 -27.37 10.35 13.07
C LEU A 460 -26.83 10.40 14.52
N SER A 461 -26.33 9.28 15.05
CA SER A 461 -25.71 9.24 16.38
C SER A 461 -24.55 10.22 16.49
N ALA A 462 -23.65 10.23 15.52
CA ALA A 462 -22.52 11.17 15.50
C ALA A 462 -22.99 12.64 15.44
N ALA A 463 -24.05 12.94 14.69
CA ALA A 463 -24.61 14.28 14.60
C ALA A 463 -25.29 14.72 15.91
N VAL A 464 -26.13 13.87 16.50
CA VAL A 464 -26.81 14.13 17.78
C VAL A 464 -25.80 14.31 18.92
N TRP A 465 -24.72 13.53 18.92
CA TRP A 465 -23.64 13.71 19.88
C TRP A 465 -22.94 15.07 19.72
N SER A 466 -22.73 15.55 18.48
CA SER A 466 -22.13 16.87 18.24
C SER A 466 -23.00 18.02 18.73
N GLU A 467 -24.31 17.83 18.84
CA GLU A 467 -25.27 18.77 19.43
C GLU A 467 -25.29 18.72 20.98
N GLY A 468 -24.55 17.80 21.58
CA GLY A 468 -24.43 17.63 23.03
C GLY A 468 -25.39 16.63 23.67
N ASP A 469 -26.30 16.01 22.92
CA ASP A 469 -27.18 14.93 23.44
C ASP A 469 -26.45 13.58 23.43
N ARG A 470 -25.65 13.36 24.47
CA ARG A 470 -24.83 12.15 24.65
C ARG A 470 -25.67 10.89 24.83
N ASP A 471 -26.75 10.99 25.61
CA ASP A 471 -27.63 9.84 25.86
C ASP A 471 -28.41 9.46 24.60
N GLY A 472 -28.87 10.44 23.86
CA GLY A 472 -29.49 10.23 22.53
C GLY A 472 -28.57 9.52 21.58
N ALA A 473 -27.31 9.96 21.47
CA ALA A 473 -26.30 9.33 20.64
C ALA A 473 -26.04 7.86 21.01
N LEU A 474 -25.86 7.55 22.32
CA LEU A 474 -25.68 6.17 22.78
C LEU A 474 -26.88 5.28 22.47
N ARG A 475 -28.11 5.80 22.64
CA ARG A 475 -29.33 5.04 22.26
C ARG A 475 -29.37 4.70 20.79
N LEU A 476 -28.99 5.64 19.92
CA LEU A 476 -28.96 5.41 18.46
C LEU A 476 -27.90 4.37 18.07
N VAL A 477 -26.72 4.40 18.68
CA VAL A 477 -25.67 3.38 18.46
C VAL A 477 -26.15 2.00 18.90
N HIS A 478 -26.75 1.89 20.08
CA HIS A 478 -27.30 0.62 20.54
C HIS A 478 -28.38 0.10 19.61
N GLN A 479 -29.25 0.98 19.07
CA GLN A 479 -30.21 0.59 18.04
C GLN A 479 -29.52 0.06 16.78
N ALA A 480 -28.46 0.73 16.30
CA ALA A 480 -27.70 0.27 15.14
C ALA A 480 -27.10 -1.12 15.35
N GLN A 481 -26.53 -1.37 16.56
CA GLN A 481 -25.98 -2.68 16.91
C GLN A 481 -27.03 -3.79 17.06
N GLN A 482 -28.27 -3.42 17.41
CA GLN A 482 -29.39 -4.34 17.59
C GLN A 482 -30.25 -4.49 16.34
N THR A 483 -29.90 -3.80 15.24
CA THR A 483 -30.63 -3.91 13.99
C THR A 483 -30.65 -5.38 13.53
N PRO A 484 -31.82 -5.99 13.30
CA PRO A 484 -31.90 -7.41 12.96
C PRO A 484 -31.34 -7.66 11.57
N GLY A 485 -30.55 -8.71 11.43
CA GLY A 485 -29.94 -9.10 10.17
C GLY A 485 -28.42 -8.98 10.18
N GLU A 486 -27.81 -9.39 9.06
CA GLU A 486 -26.37 -9.30 8.88
C GLU A 486 -26.00 -7.88 8.41
N ILE A 487 -25.17 -7.18 9.17
CA ILE A 487 -24.62 -5.88 8.78
C ILE A 487 -23.22 -6.07 8.16
N PRO A 488 -22.83 -5.23 7.19
CA PRO A 488 -21.48 -5.28 6.64
C PRO A 488 -20.40 -5.16 7.72
N GLY A 489 -19.35 -5.95 7.60
CA GLY A 489 -18.26 -5.95 8.60
C GLY A 489 -17.58 -4.58 8.76
N ALA A 490 -17.47 -3.81 7.66
CA ALA A 490 -16.98 -2.44 7.72
C ALA A 490 -17.84 -1.54 8.62
N LEU A 491 -19.17 -1.64 8.53
CA LEU A 491 -20.08 -0.89 9.38
C LEU A 491 -19.97 -1.31 10.86
N ASP A 492 -19.88 -2.62 11.12
CA ASP A 492 -19.70 -3.14 12.50
C ASP A 492 -18.43 -2.55 13.14
N ARG A 493 -17.33 -2.42 12.39
CA ARG A 493 -16.10 -1.78 12.89
C ARG A 493 -16.25 -0.29 13.13
N SER A 494 -16.84 0.43 12.18
CA SER A 494 -17.09 1.87 12.35
C SER A 494 -18.02 2.17 13.53
N LEU A 495 -19.04 1.32 13.76
CA LEU A 495 -19.87 1.37 14.99
C LEU A 495 -19.03 1.12 16.24
N GLY A 496 -18.10 0.16 16.22
CA GLY A 496 -17.17 -0.11 17.30
C GLY A 496 -16.29 1.09 17.65
N VAL A 497 -15.79 1.80 16.63
CA VAL A 497 -15.04 3.06 16.81
C VAL A 497 -15.90 4.11 17.52
N LEU A 498 -17.15 4.29 17.08
CA LEU A 498 -18.09 5.25 17.65
C LEU A 498 -18.47 4.89 19.10
N VAL A 499 -18.76 3.61 19.36
CA VAL A 499 -19.06 3.12 20.73
C VAL A 499 -17.90 3.40 21.68
N THR A 500 -16.68 3.05 21.30
CA THR A 500 -15.49 3.29 22.13
C THR A 500 -15.35 4.77 22.48
N MET A 501 -15.57 5.65 21.51
CA MET A 501 -15.51 7.08 21.70
C MET A 501 -16.60 7.56 22.67
N LEU A 502 -17.86 7.20 22.44
CA LEU A 502 -19.00 7.66 23.24
C LEU A 502 -18.93 7.16 24.69
N LEU A 503 -18.55 5.90 24.91
CA LEU A 503 -18.38 5.35 26.26
C LEU A 503 -17.21 6.01 26.99
N THR A 504 -16.11 6.30 26.29
CA THR A 504 -14.98 7.05 26.86
C THR A 504 -15.42 8.44 27.33
N GLU A 505 -16.24 9.12 26.52
CA GLU A 505 -16.80 10.43 26.87
C GLU A 505 -17.79 10.37 28.02
N ALA A 506 -18.61 9.34 28.07
CA ALA A 506 -19.56 9.10 29.17
C ALA A 506 -18.86 8.74 30.50
N GLY A 507 -17.55 8.42 30.46
CA GLY A 507 -16.79 8.02 31.66
C GLY A 507 -16.89 6.54 32.01
N ASP A 508 -17.57 5.72 31.20
CA ASP A 508 -17.56 4.26 31.35
C ASP A 508 -16.32 3.66 30.71
N LEU A 509 -15.18 3.86 31.38
CA LEU A 509 -13.86 3.45 30.85
C LEU A 509 -13.75 1.93 30.71
N THR A 510 -14.48 1.15 31.53
CA THR A 510 -14.44 -0.32 31.45
C THR A 510 -15.15 -0.84 30.21
N ALA A 511 -16.36 -0.37 29.95
CA ALA A 511 -17.08 -0.74 28.71
C ALA A 511 -16.38 -0.22 27.48
N ALA A 512 -15.80 1.00 27.53
CA ALA A 512 -15.00 1.56 26.43
C ALA A 512 -13.77 0.69 26.11
N GLU A 513 -13.06 0.18 27.14
CA GLU A 513 -11.87 -0.68 26.95
C GLU A 513 -12.24 -2.03 26.32
N GLN A 514 -13.34 -2.62 26.74
CA GLN A 514 -13.83 -3.86 26.15
C GLN A 514 -14.21 -3.67 24.67
N ALA A 515 -14.99 -2.65 24.36
CA ALA A 515 -15.38 -2.33 23.00
C ALA A 515 -14.16 -1.99 22.12
N GLY A 516 -13.24 -1.18 22.65
CA GLY A 516 -12.04 -0.76 21.96
C GLY A 516 -11.08 -1.90 21.64
N THR A 517 -10.83 -2.77 22.61
CA THR A 517 -9.97 -3.96 22.41
C THR A 517 -10.55 -4.90 21.37
N ALA A 518 -11.85 -5.17 21.41
CA ALA A 518 -12.53 -5.99 20.40
C ALA A 518 -12.48 -5.32 19.02
N GLY A 519 -12.67 -4.01 18.94
CA GLY A 519 -12.55 -3.22 17.70
C GLY A 519 -11.17 -3.29 17.11
N LEU A 520 -10.09 -3.10 17.91
CA LEU A 520 -8.70 -3.23 17.44
C LEU A 520 -8.40 -4.61 16.88
N ALA A 521 -8.82 -5.67 17.58
CA ALA A 521 -8.62 -7.04 17.15
C ALA A 521 -9.27 -7.28 15.78
N ARG A 522 -10.51 -6.81 15.61
CA ARG A 522 -11.26 -6.97 14.35
C ARG A 522 -10.67 -6.15 13.20
N CYS A 523 -10.27 -4.89 13.44
CA CYS A 523 -9.60 -4.08 12.42
C CYS A 523 -8.29 -4.73 11.94
N ARG A 524 -7.51 -5.29 12.86
CA ARG A 524 -6.26 -6.00 12.54
C ARG A 524 -6.49 -7.30 11.78
N GLU A 525 -7.48 -8.09 12.16
CA GLU A 525 -7.86 -9.34 11.46
C GLU A 525 -8.21 -9.08 10.00
N VAL A 526 -8.99 -8.03 9.75
CA VAL A 526 -9.47 -7.65 8.42
C VAL A 526 -8.42 -6.85 7.64
N GLY A 527 -7.51 -6.17 8.34
CA GLY A 527 -6.55 -5.23 7.75
C GLY A 527 -7.22 -3.92 7.31
N ASP A 528 -8.24 -3.47 8.04
CA ASP A 528 -8.89 -2.18 7.85
C ASP A 528 -8.02 -1.08 8.45
N VAL A 529 -7.27 -0.40 7.60
CA VAL A 529 -6.31 0.62 8.03
C VAL A 529 -6.98 1.92 8.46
N VAL A 530 -8.18 2.21 7.95
CA VAL A 530 -8.92 3.45 8.25
C VAL A 530 -9.49 3.39 9.65
N ASP A 531 -10.35 2.41 9.92
CA ASP A 531 -10.97 2.26 11.24
C ASP A 531 -9.93 1.90 12.32
N LEU A 532 -8.84 1.19 11.94
CA LEU A 532 -7.72 0.93 12.86
C LEU A 532 -7.07 2.23 13.36
N CYS A 533 -6.84 3.21 12.50
CA CYS A 533 -6.29 4.51 12.90
C CYS A 533 -7.20 5.24 13.89
N PHE A 534 -8.51 5.27 13.63
CA PHE A 534 -9.46 5.92 14.53
C PHE A 534 -9.62 5.17 15.85
N GLN A 535 -9.61 3.83 15.80
CA GLN A 535 -9.70 3.00 17.00
C GLN A 535 -8.48 3.16 17.91
N LEU A 536 -7.26 3.17 17.33
CA LEU A 536 -6.02 3.42 18.09
C LEU A 536 -6.03 4.80 18.75
N ARG A 537 -6.52 5.82 18.05
CA ARG A 537 -6.69 7.16 18.63
C ARG A 537 -7.67 7.16 19.81
N ASN A 538 -8.81 6.49 19.68
CA ASN A 538 -9.80 6.41 20.76
C ASN A 538 -9.24 5.66 21.97
N MET A 539 -8.48 4.57 21.74
CA MET A 539 -7.78 3.85 22.80
C MET A 539 -6.74 4.71 23.49
N ALA A 540 -6.00 5.52 22.75
CA ALA A 540 -5.04 6.45 23.36
C ALA A 540 -5.73 7.48 24.27
N VAL A 541 -6.87 8.04 23.87
CA VAL A 541 -7.65 8.97 24.69
C VAL A 541 -8.21 8.26 25.94
N LEU A 542 -8.71 7.05 25.77
CA LEU A 542 -9.16 6.20 26.89
C LEU A 542 -8.03 5.96 27.89
N ASP A 543 -6.85 5.59 27.42
CA ASP A 543 -5.67 5.33 28.25
C ASP A 543 -5.21 6.58 29.00
N LEU A 544 -5.23 7.76 28.36
CA LEU A 544 -4.92 9.03 29.04
C LEU A 544 -5.92 9.33 30.17
N ARG A 545 -7.21 9.09 29.94
CA ARG A 545 -8.24 9.24 30.98
C ARG A 545 -8.09 8.24 32.12
N ALA A 546 -7.59 7.04 31.82
CA ALA A 546 -7.30 6.00 32.80
C ALA A 546 -5.90 6.18 33.48
N GLY A 547 -5.14 7.20 33.13
CA GLY A 547 -3.79 7.45 33.65
C GLY A 547 -2.70 6.53 33.09
N ARG A 548 -2.98 5.78 32.03
CA ARG A 548 -2.07 4.81 31.39
C ARG A 548 -1.24 5.46 30.27
N VAL A 549 -0.40 6.41 30.64
CA VAL A 549 0.37 7.24 29.68
C VAL A 549 1.21 6.44 28.69
N GLN A 550 1.86 5.35 29.14
CA GLN A 550 2.71 4.52 28.27
C GLN A 550 1.91 3.79 27.18
N GLN A 551 0.72 3.30 27.52
CA GLN A 551 -0.18 2.63 26.57
C GLN A 551 -0.72 3.63 25.55
N ALA A 552 -1.14 4.81 26.03
CA ALA A 552 -1.59 5.90 25.15
C ALA A 552 -0.48 6.27 24.12
N ALA A 553 0.74 6.42 24.57
CA ALA A 553 1.87 6.73 23.71
C ALA A 553 2.13 5.62 22.66
N ALA A 554 2.01 4.34 23.06
CA ALA A 554 2.17 3.22 22.14
C ALA A 554 1.07 3.20 21.07
N HIS A 555 -0.20 3.43 21.44
CA HIS A 555 -1.31 3.52 20.50
C HIS A 555 -1.17 4.69 19.52
N LEU A 556 -0.75 5.87 19.99
CA LEU A 556 -0.51 7.03 19.13
C LEU A 556 0.66 6.81 18.17
N HIS A 557 1.73 6.18 18.63
CA HIS A 557 2.85 5.83 17.78
C HIS A 557 2.43 4.86 16.66
N GLU A 558 1.71 3.78 17.00
CA GLU A 558 1.19 2.81 16.04
C GLU A 558 0.24 3.50 15.03
N GLN A 559 -0.69 4.34 15.52
CA GLN A 559 -1.61 5.11 14.68
C GLN A 559 -0.87 5.97 13.66
N LEU A 560 0.09 6.79 14.09
CA LEU A 560 0.85 7.68 13.23
C LEU A 560 1.65 6.91 12.18
N VAL A 561 2.30 5.80 12.56
CA VAL A 561 3.03 4.93 11.62
C VAL A 561 2.09 4.38 10.55
N ILE A 562 0.91 3.89 10.93
CA ILE A 562 -0.07 3.34 9.99
C ILE A 562 -0.62 4.46 9.09
N ALA A 563 -1.01 5.61 9.66
CA ALA A 563 -1.55 6.74 8.91
C ALA A 563 -0.57 7.27 7.85
N VAL A 564 0.71 7.39 8.20
CA VAL A 564 1.77 7.79 7.25
C VAL A 564 1.94 6.76 6.14
N ARG A 565 2.04 5.48 6.49
CA ARG A 565 2.20 4.40 5.50
C ARG A 565 1.01 4.31 4.54
N ALA A 566 -0.19 4.54 5.04
CA ALA A 566 -1.41 4.51 4.23
C ALA A 566 -1.71 5.84 3.53
N GLY A 567 -0.95 6.92 3.80
CA GLY A 567 -1.20 8.25 3.25
C GLY A 567 -2.52 8.87 3.74
N LEU A 568 -2.99 8.46 4.91
CA LEU A 568 -4.24 8.94 5.50
C LEU A 568 -4.01 10.27 6.20
N ARG A 569 -4.20 11.39 5.49
CA ARG A 569 -4.02 12.73 6.05
C ARG A 569 -4.88 12.96 7.29
N ALA A 570 -6.15 12.59 7.25
CA ALA A 570 -7.04 12.67 8.40
C ALA A 570 -6.52 11.88 9.61
N GLY A 571 -5.94 10.68 9.38
CA GLY A 571 -5.31 9.87 10.42
C GLY A 571 -4.09 10.54 11.04
N VAL A 572 -3.25 11.23 10.22
CA VAL A 572 -2.11 12.00 10.74
C VAL A 572 -2.59 13.17 11.61
N LEU A 573 -3.55 13.96 11.13
CA LEU A 573 -4.06 15.11 11.87
C LEU A 573 -4.68 14.70 13.22
N THR A 574 -5.45 13.62 13.24
CA THR A 574 -6.02 13.09 14.51
C THR A 574 -4.95 12.49 15.42
N GLY A 575 -3.86 11.96 14.88
CA GLY A 575 -2.68 11.53 15.65
C GLY A 575 -1.94 12.70 16.29
N LEU A 576 -1.79 13.81 15.56
CA LEU A 576 -1.25 15.06 16.13
C LEU A 576 -2.11 15.56 17.28
N ASP A 577 -3.45 15.57 17.12
CA ASP A 577 -4.36 15.93 18.21
C ASP A 577 -4.14 15.06 19.46
N GLY A 578 -4.07 13.74 19.28
CA GLY A 578 -3.78 12.80 20.38
C GLY A 578 -2.43 13.06 21.07
N CYS A 579 -1.39 13.40 20.29
CA CYS A 579 -0.08 13.75 20.83
C CYS A 579 -0.12 15.06 21.65
N GLY A 580 -0.97 16.01 21.28
CA GLY A 580 -1.20 17.21 22.08
C GLY A 580 -1.75 16.88 23.47
N TYR A 581 -2.75 15.99 23.55
CA TYR A 581 -3.29 15.48 24.83
C TYR A 581 -2.23 14.71 25.63
N LEU A 582 -1.42 13.87 24.97
CA LEU A 582 -0.32 13.15 25.63
C LEU A 582 0.68 14.12 26.27
N CYS A 583 1.10 15.16 25.52
CA CYS A 583 2.03 16.17 26.02
C CYS A 583 1.44 16.92 27.22
N ALA A 584 0.19 17.37 27.14
CA ALA A 584 -0.48 18.05 28.23
C ALA A 584 -0.61 17.16 29.47
N ALA A 585 -0.96 15.88 29.30
CA ALA A 585 -1.06 14.93 30.41
C ALA A 585 0.27 14.59 31.08
N THR A 586 1.40 14.90 30.42
CA THR A 586 2.76 14.62 30.89
C THR A 586 3.53 15.87 31.31
N GLY A 587 2.86 17.02 31.43
CA GLY A 587 3.48 18.29 31.86
C GLY A 587 4.45 18.88 30.81
N ARG A 588 4.18 18.60 29.52
CA ARG A 588 4.96 19.12 28.38
C ARG A 588 4.14 20.15 27.61
N GLU A 589 3.86 21.25 28.29
CA GLU A 589 2.91 22.27 27.84
C GLU A 589 3.37 22.98 26.55
N ALA A 590 4.68 23.25 26.42
CA ALA A 590 5.22 23.89 25.23
C ALA A 590 5.07 22.99 23.99
N GLU A 591 5.32 21.69 24.15
CA GLU A 591 5.13 20.71 23.09
C GLU A 591 3.65 20.50 22.76
N ALA A 592 2.76 20.53 23.75
CA ALA A 592 1.31 20.45 23.53
C ALA A 592 0.84 21.63 22.65
N VAL A 593 1.23 22.86 23.00
CA VAL A 593 0.93 24.06 22.22
C VAL A 593 1.52 23.96 20.82
N THR A 594 2.78 23.50 20.68
CA THR A 594 3.45 23.35 19.38
C THR A 594 2.72 22.36 18.48
N VAL A 595 2.36 21.17 18.99
CA VAL A 595 1.69 20.14 18.20
C VAL A 595 0.30 20.58 17.77
N TRP A 596 -0.49 21.20 18.68
CA TRP A 596 -1.82 21.69 18.32
C TRP A 596 -1.78 22.88 17.35
N ALA A 597 -0.79 23.77 17.47
CA ALA A 597 -0.57 24.84 16.49
C ALA A 597 -0.21 24.29 15.11
N ALA A 598 0.66 23.28 15.06
CA ALA A 598 0.98 22.58 13.81
C ALA A 598 -0.25 21.91 13.20
N MET A 599 -1.02 21.18 14.01
CA MET A 599 -2.26 20.53 13.58
C MET A 599 -3.26 21.56 13.02
N SER A 600 -3.50 22.68 13.73
CA SER A 600 -4.43 23.72 13.29
C SER A 600 -3.99 24.37 11.97
N ALA A 601 -2.71 24.70 11.83
CA ALA A 601 -2.17 25.27 10.60
C ALA A 601 -2.24 24.30 9.39
N LEU A 602 -2.04 23.01 9.65
CA LEU A 602 -2.12 21.96 8.63
C LEU A 602 -3.57 21.56 8.29
N ALA A 603 -4.50 21.79 9.21
CA ALA A 603 -5.93 21.57 8.99
C ALA A 603 -6.63 22.72 8.26
N ASP A 604 -6.05 23.92 8.21
CA ASP A 604 -6.62 25.05 7.48
C ASP A 604 -6.58 24.80 5.94
N PRO A 605 -7.69 25.03 5.20
CA PRO A 605 -8.98 25.60 5.62
C PRO A 605 -10.01 24.58 6.15
N PHE A 606 -9.61 23.39 6.54
CA PHE A 606 -10.48 22.29 6.90
C PHE A 606 -10.49 22.05 8.41
N PRO A 607 -11.52 22.51 9.14
CA PRO A 607 -11.67 22.19 10.56
C PRO A 607 -11.75 20.68 10.72
N LEU A 608 -11.00 20.14 11.68
CA LEU A 608 -11.10 18.72 12.03
C LEU A 608 -12.47 18.44 12.68
N PRO A 609 -13.16 17.38 12.29
CA PRO A 609 -14.46 17.02 12.88
C PRO A 609 -14.37 16.81 14.39
N PHE A 610 -13.18 16.55 14.89
CA PHE A 610 -12.90 16.28 16.29
C PHE A 610 -12.73 17.54 17.13
N GLU A 611 -12.49 18.71 16.55
CA GLU A 611 -12.59 19.97 17.29
C GLU A 611 -14.00 20.21 17.81
N SER A 612 -15.02 19.85 17.01
CA SER A 612 -16.41 19.89 17.42
C SER A 612 -16.83 18.74 18.33
N ARG A 613 -16.08 17.64 18.35
CA ARG A 613 -16.40 16.44 19.16
C ARG A 613 -15.85 16.47 20.58
N TYR A 614 -14.87 17.35 20.87
CA TYR A 614 -14.36 17.63 22.21
C TYR A 614 -14.45 19.13 22.54
N PRO A 615 -15.60 19.80 22.32
CA PRO A 615 -15.71 21.23 22.59
C PRO A 615 -15.48 21.46 24.10
N GLY A 616 -14.54 22.35 24.38
CA GLY A 616 -14.27 22.82 25.73
C GLY A 616 -13.05 22.22 26.41
N ASN A 617 -12.66 20.97 26.12
CA ASN A 617 -11.54 20.37 26.84
C ASN A 617 -10.18 20.80 26.25
N ARG A 618 -10.01 20.80 24.91
CA ARG A 618 -8.74 21.20 24.27
C ARG A 618 -8.44 22.69 24.49
N ASP A 619 -9.39 23.55 24.28
CA ASP A 619 -9.20 24.99 24.46
C ASP A 619 -8.91 25.36 25.92
N GLU A 620 -9.51 24.67 26.86
CA GLU A 620 -9.20 24.83 28.28
C GLU A 620 -7.78 24.37 28.61
N ILE A 621 -7.39 23.18 28.11
CA ILE A 621 -6.03 22.64 28.28
C ILE A 621 -5.00 23.57 27.62
N LEU A 622 -5.27 24.06 26.41
CA LEU A 622 -4.40 25.03 25.73
C LEU A 622 -4.25 26.32 26.51
N ARG A 623 -5.35 26.88 27.02
CA ARG A 623 -5.27 28.09 27.87
C ARG A 623 -4.44 27.84 29.12
N ASN A 624 -4.64 26.70 29.78
CA ASN A 624 -3.87 26.33 30.97
C ASN A 624 -2.40 26.12 30.65
N ALA A 625 -2.07 25.38 29.57
CA ALA A 625 -0.70 25.19 29.10
C ALA A 625 -0.02 26.54 28.76
N ALA A 626 -0.70 27.40 28.02
CA ALA A 626 -0.20 28.73 27.67
C ALA A 626 0.03 29.61 28.93
N ALA A 627 -0.85 29.52 29.90
CA ALA A 627 -0.67 30.24 31.18
C ALA A 627 0.55 29.75 31.96
N LEU A 628 0.83 28.44 31.95
CA LEU A 628 1.97 27.85 32.66
C LEU A 628 3.34 28.22 32.01
N ILE A 629 3.41 28.27 30.68
CA ILE A 629 4.64 28.64 29.97
C ILE A 629 4.83 30.14 29.76
N GLY A 630 3.80 30.91 30.09
CA GLY A 630 3.77 32.37 29.93
C GLY A 630 3.57 32.83 28.48
N PRO A 631 3.25 34.13 28.26
CA PRO A 631 2.84 34.63 26.94
C PRO A 631 3.94 34.55 25.88
N ASP A 632 5.20 34.72 26.26
CA ASP A 632 6.31 34.64 25.31
C ASP A 632 6.62 33.19 24.92
N GLY A 633 6.53 32.27 25.91
CA GLY A 633 6.67 30.84 25.68
C GLY A 633 5.55 30.28 24.81
N ALA A 634 4.30 30.70 25.03
CA ALA A 634 3.14 30.29 24.25
C ALA A 634 3.28 30.74 22.80
N ARG A 635 3.61 32.04 22.57
CA ARG A 635 3.83 32.58 21.23
C ARG A 635 4.95 31.86 20.49
N ALA A 636 6.09 31.61 21.14
CA ALA A 636 7.19 30.88 20.53
C ALA A 636 6.80 29.42 20.19
N ALA A 637 5.99 28.76 20.99
CA ALA A 637 5.47 27.42 20.73
C ALA A 637 4.48 27.42 19.57
N GLU A 638 3.57 28.38 19.47
CA GLU A 638 2.63 28.56 18.37
C GLU A 638 3.36 28.84 17.03
N GLU A 639 4.34 29.76 17.04
CA GLU A 639 5.16 30.07 15.86
C GLU A 639 5.92 28.83 15.34
N ARG A 640 6.49 28.04 16.26
CA ARG A 640 7.13 26.78 15.89
C ARG A 640 6.16 25.81 15.22
N GLY A 641 5.00 25.61 15.83
CA GLY A 641 3.99 24.69 15.30
C GLY A 641 3.50 25.11 13.93
N THR A 642 3.09 26.35 13.78
CA THR A 642 2.57 26.90 12.51
C THR A 642 3.58 26.86 11.36
N ALA A 643 4.87 26.90 11.67
CA ALA A 643 5.93 26.80 10.65
C ALA A 643 6.21 25.35 10.18
N MET A 644 5.64 24.33 10.83
CA MET A 644 5.91 22.92 10.49
C MET A 644 5.20 22.48 9.22
N SER A 645 5.90 21.75 8.36
CA SER A 645 5.27 20.96 7.30
C SER A 645 4.58 19.72 7.90
N LEU A 646 3.68 19.09 7.14
CA LEU A 646 3.02 17.84 7.57
C LEU A 646 4.04 16.78 7.96
N THR A 647 5.11 16.60 7.19
CA THR A 647 6.18 15.65 7.45
C THR A 647 6.90 15.97 8.77
N THR A 648 7.31 17.24 8.97
CA THR A 648 8.01 17.66 10.19
C THR A 648 7.14 17.50 11.43
N ALA A 649 5.86 17.90 11.35
CA ALA A 649 4.91 17.74 12.46
C ALA A 649 4.70 16.26 12.82
N THR A 650 4.62 15.39 11.81
CA THR A 650 4.46 13.94 12.01
C THR A 650 5.71 13.31 12.65
N GLU A 651 6.90 13.65 12.18
CA GLU A 651 8.16 13.18 12.77
C GLU A 651 8.30 13.65 14.22
N TYR A 652 7.91 14.89 14.49
CA TYR A 652 7.89 15.44 15.83
C TYR A 652 6.92 14.67 16.75
N ALA A 653 5.70 14.41 16.31
CA ALA A 653 4.72 13.65 17.06
C ALA A 653 5.16 12.20 17.30
N LEU A 654 5.75 11.53 16.30
CA LEU A 654 6.33 10.19 16.46
C LEU A 654 7.44 10.16 17.52
N MET A 655 8.29 11.17 17.54
CA MET A 655 9.33 11.31 18.57
C MET A 655 8.72 11.50 19.97
N LEU A 656 7.69 12.34 20.11
CA LEU A 656 6.99 12.57 21.37
C LEU A 656 6.33 11.29 21.88
N ALA A 657 5.65 10.55 21.03
CA ALA A 657 5.04 9.27 21.37
C ALA A 657 6.10 8.21 21.74
N ALA A 658 7.18 8.09 20.96
CA ALA A 658 8.26 7.13 21.23
C ALA A 658 8.98 7.36 22.56
N SER A 659 9.09 8.61 23.01
CA SER A 659 9.76 8.94 24.29
C SER A 659 9.02 8.41 25.51
N HIS A 660 7.76 8.02 25.39
CA HIS A 660 6.94 7.50 26.49
C HIS A 660 6.52 6.03 26.29
N ALA A 661 6.71 5.48 25.08
CA ALA A 661 6.44 4.06 24.83
C ALA A 661 7.56 3.22 25.46
N ALA A 662 7.20 2.20 26.25
CA ALA A 662 8.20 1.26 26.77
C ALA A 662 8.86 0.48 25.62
N PRO A 663 10.18 0.15 25.72
CA PRO A 663 10.83 -0.67 24.71
C PRO A 663 10.13 -2.06 24.63
N PRO A 664 9.95 -2.64 23.45
CA PRO A 664 9.35 -3.95 23.30
C PRO A 664 10.22 -5.00 23.99
N GLY A 665 9.77 -5.53 25.14
CA GLY A 665 10.46 -6.60 25.87
C GLY A 665 10.65 -6.45 27.39
N ALA A 666 10.24 -5.36 28.02
CA ALA A 666 10.37 -5.19 29.47
C ALA A 666 9.08 -5.57 30.23
N GLY A 667 8.83 -6.87 30.33
CA GLY A 667 7.92 -7.42 31.33
C GLY A 667 8.66 -7.65 32.64
N GLY A 668 8.35 -6.84 33.69
CA GLY A 668 8.62 -7.16 35.06
C GLY A 668 10.01 -6.92 35.60
N ALA A 669 10.30 -5.70 36.05
CA ALA A 669 11.12 -5.45 37.25
C ALA A 669 10.91 -3.99 37.69
N ALA A 670 10.44 -3.82 38.91
CA ALA A 670 10.34 -2.53 39.56
C ALA A 670 11.75 -1.90 39.66
N LEU A 671 11.93 -0.69 39.16
CA LEU A 671 13.15 0.07 39.32
C LEU A 671 12.94 1.22 40.30
N ALA A 672 13.79 1.16 41.29
CA ALA A 672 14.00 2.20 42.27
C ALA A 672 14.54 3.49 41.60
N THR A 673 14.10 4.62 42.12
CA THR A 673 14.61 5.96 41.81
C THR A 673 16.09 6.09 42.10
N PRO A 674 16.88 6.77 41.26
CA PRO A 674 18.04 7.51 41.75
C PRO A 674 17.86 9.01 41.52
N ASP A 675 18.09 9.72 42.60
CA ASP A 675 18.28 11.16 42.65
C ASP A 675 19.49 11.63 41.83
N GLY A 676 19.33 12.82 41.20
CA GLY A 676 20.45 13.69 40.86
C GLY A 676 20.49 14.16 39.41
N PRO A 677 20.62 15.50 39.18
CA PRO A 677 20.63 16.04 37.82
C PRO A 677 22.05 15.97 37.25
N ALA A 678 22.23 15.16 36.21
CA ALA A 678 23.40 15.26 35.34
C ALA A 678 22.97 15.86 34.00
N ALA A 679 23.23 17.14 33.80
CA ALA A 679 23.16 17.81 32.53
C ALA A 679 24.12 17.11 31.54
N THR A 680 23.60 16.39 30.59
CA THR A 680 24.37 15.92 29.42
C THR A 680 24.65 17.15 28.54
N PRO A 681 25.91 17.45 28.15
CA PRO A 681 26.19 18.59 27.29
C PRO A 681 25.50 18.39 25.96
N THR A 682 24.56 19.26 25.64
CA THR A 682 23.88 19.31 24.35
C THR A 682 24.97 19.54 23.28
N GLY A 683 25.03 18.69 22.26
CA GLY A 683 26.03 18.76 21.18
C GLY A 683 26.08 20.13 20.45
N LEU A 684 25.13 21.02 20.75
CA LEU A 684 25.03 22.40 20.27
C LEU A 684 26.15 23.34 20.75
N ASP A 685 26.75 23.08 21.91
CA ASP A 685 27.83 23.90 22.42
C ASP A 685 29.10 23.83 21.54
N LYS A 686 29.17 22.78 20.70
CA LYS A 686 30.25 22.58 19.74
C LYS A 686 30.03 23.27 18.40
N LEU A 687 28.81 23.82 18.17
CA LEU A 687 28.45 24.44 16.90
C LEU A 687 28.73 25.95 16.92
N SER A 688 29.30 26.44 15.82
CA SER A 688 29.44 27.89 15.56
C SER A 688 28.06 28.55 15.36
N PRO A 689 27.92 29.86 15.50
CA PRO A 689 26.66 30.57 15.25
C PRO A 689 26.07 30.26 13.85
N ARG A 690 26.94 30.14 12.85
CA ARG A 690 26.52 29.82 11.47
C ARG A 690 26.06 28.38 11.31
N GLU A 691 26.64 27.46 12.04
CA GLU A 691 26.22 26.05 12.06
C GLU A 691 24.90 25.91 12.83
N ARG A 692 24.66 26.67 13.88
CA ARG A 692 23.39 26.71 14.59
C ARG A 692 22.25 27.25 13.69
N GLU A 693 22.53 28.34 12.95
CA GLU A 693 21.59 28.89 11.96
C GLU A 693 21.22 27.85 10.88
N LEU A 694 22.21 27.09 10.41
CA LEU A 694 21.96 25.97 9.46
C LEU A 694 21.09 24.87 10.07
N VAL A 695 21.37 24.48 11.33
CA VAL A 695 20.56 23.48 12.03
C VAL A 695 19.13 23.98 12.23
N THR A 696 18.94 25.26 12.52
CA THR A 696 17.62 25.91 12.63
C THR A 696 16.85 25.83 11.30
N LEU A 697 17.50 26.17 10.18
CA LEU A 697 16.88 26.12 8.85
C LEU A 697 16.55 24.67 8.42
N VAL A 698 17.39 23.70 8.80
CA VAL A 698 17.13 22.27 8.62
C VAL A 698 15.88 21.86 9.39
N ALA A 699 15.76 22.30 10.64
CA ALA A 699 14.62 21.98 11.49
C ALA A 699 13.31 22.63 11.03
N GLN A 700 13.41 23.77 10.34
CA GLN A 700 12.28 24.40 9.66
C GLN A 700 11.85 23.69 8.35
N GLY A 701 12.46 22.55 8.02
CA GLY A 701 12.14 21.76 6.84
C GLY A 701 12.69 22.33 5.51
N ARG A 702 13.61 23.30 5.54
CA ARG A 702 14.18 23.90 4.32
C ARG A 702 15.09 22.90 3.61
N THR A 703 14.96 22.81 2.29
CA THR A 703 15.90 22.03 1.46
C THR A 703 17.27 22.70 1.39
N ASP A 704 18.32 21.96 1.05
CA ASP A 704 19.68 22.51 0.91
C ASP A 704 19.75 23.64 -0.13
N ALA A 705 18.91 23.55 -1.18
CA ALA A 705 18.78 24.60 -2.17
C ALA A 705 18.12 25.87 -1.59
N GLN A 706 17.10 25.71 -0.76
CA GLN A 706 16.44 26.84 -0.07
C GLN A 706 17.36 27.46 0.98
N ILE A 707 18.09 26.62 1.73
CA ILE A 707 19.12 27.08 2.69
C ILE A 707 20.23 27.83 1.96
N ALA A 708 20.71 27.29 0.84
CA ALA A 708 21.72 27.92 0.00
C ALA A 708 21.28 29.32 -0.49
N ALA A 709 20.04 29.40 -1.00
CA ALA A 709 19.46 30.69 -1.45
C ALA A 709 19.29 31.66 -0.29
N GLN A 710 18.81 31.23 0.87
CA GLN A 710 18.55 32.09 2.03
C GLN A 710 19.85 32.58 2.67
N LEU A 711 20.89 31.77 2.67
CA LEU A 711 22.20 32.08 3.26
C LEU A 711 23.19 32.67 2.27
N TYR A 712 22.80 32.84 0.99
CA TYR A 712 23.64 33.34 -0.12
C TYR A 712 24.93 32.54 -0.31
N ILE A 713 24.86 31.20 -0.22
CA ILE A 713 25.96 30.27 -0.41
C ILE A 713 25.61 29.18 -1.43
N SER A 714 26.58 28.40 -1.89
CA SER A 714 26.30 27.29 -2.80
C SER A 714 25.68 26.08 -2.05
N VAL A 715 24.87 25.27 -2.74
CA VAL A 715 24.33 24.01 -2.21
C VAL A 715 25.47 23.10 -1.70
N ARG A 716 26.59 23.04 -2.42
CA ARG A 716 27.79 22.30 -2.02
C ARG A 716 28.38 22.80 -0.68
N THR A 717 28.31 24.12 -0.44
CA THR A 717 28.75 24.72 0.82
C THR A 717 27.81 24.34 1.95
N VAL A 718 26.47 24.31 1.70
CA VAL A 718 25.50 23.82 2.69
C VAL A 718 25.79 22.37 3.08
N SER A 719 25.95 21.48 2.09
CA SER A 719 26.29 20.06 2.34
C SER A 719 27.56 19.91 3.17
N SER A 720 28.64 20.66 2.83
CA SER A 720 29.90 20.62 3.59
C SER A 720 29.77 21.13 5.03
N HIS A 721 28.87 22.10 5.28
CA HIS A 721 28.57 22.54 6.64
C HIS A 721 27.76 21.50 7.40
N LEU A 722 26.77 20.87 6.76
CA LEU A 722 25.97 19.82 7.38
C LEU A 722 26.81 18.61 7.77
N ASP A 723 27.80 18.23 6.95
CA ASP A 723 28.74 17.14 7.29
C ASP A 723 29.56 17.48 8.54
N ARG A 724 30.10 18.71 8.62
CA ARG A 724 30.82 19.16 9.83
C ARG A 724 29.92 19.22 11.07
N ILE A 725 28.68 19.61 10.92
CA ILE A 725 27.69 19.62 12.00
C ILE A 725 27.44 18.19 12.47
N ARG A 726 27.26 17.25 11.55
CA ARG A 726 27.11 15.81 11.86
C ARG A 726 28.30 15.27 12.65
N ASP A 727 29.53 15.59 12.23
CA ASP A 727 30.75 15.19 12.91
C ASP A 727 30.85 15.78 14.34
N LYS A 728 30.44 17.03 14.52
CA LYS A 728 30.49 17.72 15.82
C LYS A 728 29.37 17.26 16.79
N THR A 729 28.21 16.93 16.28
CA THR A 729 27.03 16.60 17.09
C THR A 729 26.81 15.10 17.26
N GLY A 730 27.46 14.27 16.45
CA GLY A 730 27.20 12.84 16.37
C GLY A 730 25.86 12.51 15.68
N CYS A 731 25.14 13.52 15.21
CA CYS A 731 23.89 13.36 14.46
C CYS A 731 24.21 12.82 13.07
N ARG A 732 23.71 11.65 12.73
CA ARG A 732 23.95 11.04 11.41
C ARG A 732 22.93 11.44 10.36
N ARG A 733 21.72 11.83 10.79
CA ARG A 733 20.57 12.07 9.94
C ARG A 733 20.08 13.52 10.03
N ARG A 734 19.40 13.99 8.98
CA ARG A 734 18.76 15.30 8.98
C ARG A 734 17.69 15.40 10.09
N ALA A 735 16.94 14.31 10.33
CA ALA A 735 16.00 14.19 11.43
C ALA A 735 16.67 14.29 12.82
N ASP A 736 17.92 13.82 12.97
CA ASP A 736 18.66 13.95 14.22
C ASP A 736 19.06 15.40 14.48
N LEU A 737 19.40 16.15 13.42
CA LEU A 737 19.66 17.59 13.50
C LEU A 737 18.38 18.36 13.82
N THR A 738 17.25 17.98 13.23
CA THR A 738 15.93 18.53 13.56
C THR A 738 15.59 18.26 15.02
N ARG A 739 15.80 17.04 15.50
CA ARG A 739 15.62 16.66 16.91
C ARG A 739 16.51 17.49 17.83
N LEU A 740 17.79 17.63 17.49
CA LEU A 740 18.76 18.42 18.23
C LEU A 740 18.32 19.88 18.33
N ALA A 741 17.85 20.47 17.22
CA ALA A 741 17.36 21.84 17.19
C ALA A 741 16.12 22.02 18.08
N LEU A 742 15.15 21.09 17.96
CA LEU A 742 13.90 21.11 18.72
C LEU A 742 14.16 20.92 20.23
N SER A 743 15.01 19.94 20.60
CA SER A 743 15.34 19.71 22.01
C SER A 743 16.11 20.86 22.67
N ALA A 744 16.72 21.72 21.88
CA ALA A 744 17.51 22.86 22.33
C ALA A 744 16.77 24.21 22.16
N GLY A 745 15.53 24.20 21.71
CA GLY A 745 14.74 25.42 21.54
C GLY A 745 15.26 26.38 20.46
N LEU A 746 15.93 25.85 19.43
CA LEU A 746 16.41 26.66 18.29
C LEU A 746 15.31 26.88 17.24
N VAL A 747 14.24 26.11 17.30
CA VAL A 747 13.07 26.20 16.39
C VAL A 747 11.80 26.04 17.22
#